data_a528fb46580521d7477f7723dffd6a00
#
_entry.id   a528fb46580521d7477f7723dffd6a00
#
_cell.length_a   1.000
_cell.length_b   1.000
_cell.length_c   1.000
_cell.angle_alpha   90.00
_cell.angle_beta   90.00
_cell.angle_gamma   90.00
#
_symmetry.space_group_name_H-M   'P 1'
#
loop_
_entity.id
_entity.type
_entity.pdbx_description
1 polymer ?
#
loop_
_entity_poly.entity_id
_entity_poly.type
_entity_poly.pdbx_seq_one_letter_code
_entity_poly.pdbx_strand_id
1 'polypeptide(L)'
;MSRTSHQGPLNSTQLSLIDRYWRAANYLSVGQIYLMDNPLLRKPLEPEHIKPRLLGHWGTTPGLNFIYAHLNRIIKQQAANVIYICGPGHGGPGIVANTYLEGVYSEIYPAISQDEAGMGKLFRQFSFPGGIPSHVAPETPGSIHEGGELGYSLVHAYGAAFDNPNLVVACVVGDGEAETATLAASWHSNKFLNPSRDGAVLPILHLNGYKIANPTILARLADNDLTNLFIGYGYEPFFVEGSEPEATHQKMAQTLDAVFERIATIKKNADVKSPERPFWPMIILRSPKGWTGPKTVDGQIVENYWRSHQVPVANCRENSGHRKILEDWLKSYVPEDLFDENGSLKPELRELAPKGKLRMAANPHANGGLLRTELHTPYIRDYAVSVDQPGMIEAQSTRILGEYLRDVLKLNVHEKNFRIFGPDETASNRLSAVFDVSDRVWIAETRDTDDHLSSDGRILEVLSENLCQGWLEGYLLTGRHGFFSCYEAFIHIVDAMFNQHAKWLQVAQKLEWRKPVSSLNYLLTSHVWRQDHNGFSHQDPGFVDLVANKSADVVRVYFPPDANTLLWVGDHCLKTWNRVNVIVAGKQPELQWLAMEDAIRHCEAGLGIWDWAGTEDGLEPDILMACAGDVPTMETLAAVDLLRQSLPHLRIRVVNV
;
A
#
# COMPACT_ATOMS: atom_id res chain seq x y z
N MET A 1 -48.97 -22.78 2.54
CA MET A 1 -47.70 -22.36 3.11
C MET A 1 -47.40 -20.97 2.58
N SER A 2 -47.59 -19.93 3.41
CA SER A 2 -47.35 -18.53 3.03
C SER A 2 -45.85 -18.31 2.88
N ARG A 3 -45.41 -17.92 1.68
CA ARG A 3 -44.06 -17.37 1.48
C ARG A 3 -43.98 -16.09 2.31
N THR A 4 -43.28 -16.15 3.43
CA THR A 4 -42.82 -14.95 4.14
C THR A 4 -41.95 -14.17 3.18
N SER A 5 -42.46 -13.07 2.65
CA SER A 5 -41.67 -12.11 1.89
C SER A 5 -40.56 -11.60 2.80
N HIS A 6 -39.31 -11.94 2.52
CA HIS A 6 -38.15 -11.33 3.14
C HIS A 6 -38.16 -9.85 2.75
N GLN A 7 -38.65 -8.98 3.63
CA GLN A 7 -38.59 -7.53 3.50
C GLN A 7 -37.13 -7.08 3.76
N GLY A 8 -36.32 -7.12 2.73
CA GLY A 8 -34.99 -6.50 2.72
C GLY A 8 -35.00 -5.25 1.82
N PRO A 9 -33.89 -4.47 1.78
CA PRO A 9 -33.81 -3.24 1.01
C PRO A 9 -33.82 -3.46 -0.52
N LEU A 10 -33.56 -4.70 -0.99
CA LEU A 10 -33.56 -5.04 -2.41
C LEU A 10 -34.91 -5.59 -2.84
N ASN A 11 -35.53 -4.99 -3.85
CA ASN A 11 -36.68 -5.61 -4.52
C ASN A 11 -36.22 -6.81 -5.38
N SER A 12 -37.18 -7.59 -5.90
CA SER A 12 -36.87 -8.82 -6.66
C SER A 12 -36.00 -8.58 -7.89
N THR A 13 -36.16 -7.46 -8.58
CA THR A 13 -35.36 -7.08 -9.75
C THR A 13 -33.92 -6.74 -9.33
N GLN A 14 -33.76 -5.91 -8.31
CA GLN A 14 -32.44 -5.54 -7.77
C GLN A 14 -31.69 -6.76 -7.25
N LEU A 15 -32.37 -7.65 -6.54
CA LEU A 15 -31.80 -8.90 -6.02
C LEU A 15 -31.32 -9.80 -7.17
N SER A 16 -32.15 -9.98 -8.19
CA SER A 16 -31.76 -10.76 -9.38
C SER A 16 -30.56 -10.15 -10.11
N LEU A 17 -30.50 -8.83 -10.26
CA LEU A 17 -29.40 -8.16 -10.95
C LEU A 17 -28.08 -8.29 -10.19
N ILE A 18 -28.09 -8.11 -8.87
CA ILE A 18 -26.86 -8.19 -8.07
C ILE A 18 -26.34 -9.64 -7.99
N ASP A 19 -27.23 -10.61 -7.87
CA ASP A 19 -26.87 -12.03 -7.90
C ASP A 19 -26.25 -12.42 -9.24
N ARG A 20 -26.86 -12.02 -10.35
CA ARG A 20 -26.34 -12.30 -11.70
C ARG A 20 -24.99 -11.60 -11.92
N TYR A 21 -24.79 -10.37 -11.44
CA TYR A 21 -23.51 -9.68 -11.55
C TYR A 21 -22.42 -10.40 -10.74
N TRP A 22 -22.73 -10.83 -9.52
CA TRP A 22 -21.82 -11.64 -8.71
C TRP A 22 -21.48 -12.98 -9.37
N ARG A 23 -22.48 -13.67 -9.97
CA ARG A 23 -22.24 -14.89 -10.75
C ARG A 23 -21.34 -14.63 -11.97
N ALA A 24 -21.50 -13.50 -12.64
CA ALA A 24 -20.64 -13.11 -13.76
C ALA A 24 -19.19 -12.91 -13.31
N ALA A 25 -18.96 -12.22 -12.18
CA ALA A 25 -17.62 -12.07 -11.60
C ALA A 25 -17.02 -13.43 -11.21
N ASN A 26 -17.81 -14.32 -10.61
CA ASN A 26 -17.37 -15.67 -10.25
C ASN A 26 -17.03 -16.51 -11.50
N TYR A 27 -17.87 -16.48 -12.53
CA TYR A 27 -17.61 -17.15 -13.80
C TYR A 27 -16.28 -16.71 -14.43
N LEU A 28 -16.09 -15.40 -14.54
CA LEU A 28 -14.84 -14.84 -15.07
C LEU A 28 -13.62 -15.21 -14.20
N SER A 29 -13.80 -15.30 -12.90
CA SER A 29 -12.73 -15.70 -11.98
C SER A 29 -12.32 -17.16 -12.15
N VAL A 30 -13.30 -18.06 -12.29
CA VAL A 30 -13.04 -19.49 -12.60
C VAL A 30 -12.38 -19.63 -13.96
N GLY A 31 -12.92 -18.93 -14.99
CA GLY A 31 -12.33 -18.93 -16.33
C GLY A 31 -10.87 -18.51 -16.35
N GLN A 32 -10.50 -17.47 -15.59
CA GLN A 32 -9.10 -17.02 -15.45
C GLN A 32 -8.18 -18.09 -14.87
N ILE A 33 -8.66 -18.86 -13.90
CA ILE A 33 -7.86 -19.93 -13.27
C ILE A 33 -7.67 -21.11 -14.23
N TYR A 34 -8.70 -21.49 -14.97
CA TYR A 34 -8.75 -22.78 -15.64
C TYR A 34 -8.63 -22.72 -17.16
N LEU A 35 -9.21 -21.72 -17.85
CA LEU A 35 -9.44 -21.80 -19.28
C LEU A 35 -8.35 -21.13 -20.13
N MET A 36 -7.96 -21.83 -21.21
CA MET A 36 -7.14 -21.30 -22.31
C MET A 36 -8.01 -20.87 -23.50
N ASP A 37 -9.15 -21.56 -23.72
CA ASP A 37 -10.05 -21.34 -24.83
C ASP A 37 -11.49 -21.74 -24.47
N ASN A 38 -12.44 -21.53 -25.37
CA ASN A 38 -13.86 -21.83 -25.17
C ASN A 38 -14.50 -21.06 -23.98
N PRO A 39 -14.31 -19.72 -23.89
CA PRO A 39 -14.63 -18.92 -22.72
C PRO A 39 -16.14 -18.88 -22.38
N LEU A 40 -17.02 -19.20 -23.29
CA LEU A 40 -18.46 -19.25 -23.08
C LEU A 40 -19.05 -20.68 -23.11
N LEU A 41 -18.20 -21.70 -23.05
CA LEU A 41 -18.62 -23.11 -23.11
C LEU A 41 -19.52 -23.47 -24.32
N ARG A 42 -19.22 -22.87 -25.47
CA ARG A 42 -19.95 -23.15 -26.73
C ARG A 42 -19.90 -24.63 -27.15
N LYS A 43 -18.88 -25.33 -26.68
CA LYS A 43 -18.65 -26.76 -26.88
C LYS A 43 -18.38 -27.40 -25.51
N PRO A 44 -18.52 -28.71 -25.37
CA PRO A 44 -18.04 -29.44 -24.20
C PRO A 44 -16.55 -29.14 -23.95
N LEU A 45 -16.11 -29.14 -22.69
CA LEU A 45 -14.70 -28.91 -22.36
C LEU A 45 -13.84 -30.09 -22.83
N GLU A 46 -12.80 -29.75 -23.57
CA GLU A 46 -11.77 -30.67 -24.03
C GLU A 46 -10.42 -30.31 -23.34
N PRO A 47 -9.42 -31.21 -23.31
CA PRO A 47 -8.13 -30.97 -22.69
C PRO A 47 -7.44 -29.66 -23.15
N GLU A 48 -7.57 -29.33 -24.44
CA GLU A 48 -6.95 -28.16 -25.09
C GLU A 48 -7.57 -26.85 -24.61
N HIS A 49 -8.81 -26.87 -24.13
CA HIS A 49 -9.47 -25.69 -23.57
C HIS A 49 -8.95 -25.31 -22.17
N ILE A 50 -8.16 -26.20 -21.53
CA ILE A 50 -7.71 -26.06 -20.15
C ILE A 50 -6.23 -25.71 -20.12
N LYS A 51 -5.84 -24.81 -19.24
CA LYS A 51 -4.43 -24.42 -19.03
C LYS A 51 -3.55 -25.62 -18.69
N PRO A 52 -2.34 -25.70 -19.23
CA PRO A 52 -1.42 -26.79 -18.90
C PRO A 52 -0.93 -26.74 -17.45
N ARG A 53 -0.95 -25.53 -16.83
CA ARG A 53 -0.66 -25.30 -15.43
C ARG A 53 -1.77 -24.45 -14.83
N LEU A 54 -2.47 -24.99 -13.85
CA LEU A 54 -3.53 -24.30 -13.12
C LEU A 54 -2.90 -23.52 -11.97
N LEU A 55 -3.15 -22.20 -11.90
CA LEU A 55 -2.67 -21.36 -10.84
C LEU A 55 -3.66 -20.22 -10.59
N GLY A 56 -4.06 -20.06 -9.34
CA GLY A 56 -4.99 -19.07 -8.84
C GLY A 56 -5.62 -19.54 -7.54
N HIS A 57 -6.36 -18.65 -6.89
CA HIS A 57 -6.93 -18.94 -5.57
C HIS A 57 -8.44 -18.67 -5.60
N TRP A 58 -9.20 -19.74 -5.55
CA TRP A 58 -10.66 -19.65 -5.57
C TRP A 58 -11.24 -19.30 -4.18
N GLY A 59 -10.63 -19.83 -3.11
CA GLY A 59 -11.21 -19.87 -1.77
C GLY A 59 -11.76 -18.56 -1.22
N THR A 60 -11.09 -17.44 -1.44
CA THR A 60 -11.52 -16.10 -1.01
C THR A 60 -12.26 -15.33 -2.11
N THR A 61 -12.07 -15.71 -3.37
CA THR A 61 -12.52 -14.95 -4.54
C THR A 61 -14.03 -14.70 -4.58
N PRO A 62 -14.93 -15.67 -4.29
CA PRO A 62 -16.37 -15.41 -4.35
C PRO A 62 -16.85 -14.40 -3.29
N GLY A 63 -16.25 -14.38 -2.11
CA GLY A 63 -16.52 -13.36 -1.09
C GLY A 63 -16.05 -11.97 -1.52
N LEU A 64 -14.88 -11.87 -2.15
CA LEU A 64 -14.38 -10.61 -2.72
C LEU A 64 -15.31 -10.08 -3.81
N ASN A 65 -15.74 -10.93 -4.73
CA ASN A 65 -16.72 -10.59 -5.78
C ASN A 65 -18.06 -10.15 -5.20
N PHE A 66 -18.51 -10.80 -4.14
CA PHE A 66 -19.74 -10.46 -3.43
C PHE A 66 -19.66 -9.05 -2.83
N ILE A 67 -18.59 -8.75 -2.12
CA ILE A 67 -18.35 -7.42 -1.53
C ILE A 67 -18.29 -6.36 -2.64
N TYR A 68 -17.57 -6.61 -3.72
CA TYR A 68 -17.39 -5.68 -4.82
C TYR A 68 -18.72 -5.33 -5.51
N ALA A 69 -19.58 -6.34 -5.79
CA ALA A 69 -20.88 -6.13 -6.37
C ALA A 69 -21.79 -5.25 -5.50
N HIS A 70 -21.76 -5.45 -4.20
CA HIS A 70 -22.52 -4.64 -3.23
C HIS A 70 -21.96 -3.22 -3.07
N LEU A 71 -20.64 -3.04 -3.14
CA LEU A 71 -20.04 -1.70 -3.17
C LEU A 71 -20.46 -0.95 -4.44
N ASN A 72 -20.49 -1.59 -5.60
CA ASN A 72 -21.00 -0.97 -6.83
C ASN A 72 -22.45 -0.47 -6.66
N ARG A 73 -23.30 -1.24 -5.98
CA ARG A 73 -24.67 -0.83 -5.67
C ARG A 73 -24.71 0.46 -4.83
N ILE A 74 -24.01 0.49 -3.70
CA ILE A 74 -24.05 1.63 -2.79
C ILE A 74 -23.40 2.87 -3.40
N ILE A 75 -22.28 2.72 -4.12
CA ILE A 75 -21.63 3.80 -4.85
C ILE A 75 -22.60 4.44 -5.84
N LYS A 76 -23.29 3.63 -6.63
CA LYS A 76 -24.28 4.13 -7.60
C LYS A 76 -25.45 4.82 -6.95
N GLN A 77 -25.92 4.30 -5.82
CA GLN A 77 -27.08 4.85 -5.07
C GLN A 77 -26.76 6.20 -4.44
N GLN A 78 -25.54 6.37 -3.89
CA GLN A 78 -25.15 7.55 -3.09
C GLN A 78 -24.15 8.47 -3.79
N ALA A 79 -23.71 8.13 -5.00
CA ALA A 79 -22.58 8.78 -5.68
C ALA A 79 -21.31 8.84 -4.80
N ALA A 80 -21.09 7.81 -3.99
CA ALA A 80 -19.99 7.74 -3.05
C ALA A 80 -18.65 7.61 -3.78
N ASN A 81 -17.63 8.29 -3.25
CA ASN A 81 -16.25 8.20 -3.74
C ASN A 81 -15.52 7.08 -3.00
N VAL A 82 -15.36 5.93 -3.63
CA VAL A 82 -14.83 4.72 -2.98
C VAL A 82 -13.65 4.16 -3.77
N ILE A 83 -12.60 3.72 -3.06
CA ILE A 83 -11.60 2.78 -3.60
C ILE A 83 -11.67 1.45 -2.85
N TYR A 84 -11.20 0.40 -3.51
CA TYR A 84 -11.22 -0.97 -2.99
C TYR A 84 -9.81 -1.48 -2.75
N ILE A 85 -9.52 -1.93 -1.53
CA ILE A 85 -8.26 -2.60 -1.19
C ILE A 85 -8.54 -4.06 -0.90
N CYS A 86 -7.85 -4.93 -1.62
CA CYS A 86 -7.94 -6.38 -1.49
C CYS A 86 -6.79 -6.89 -0.62
N GLY A 87 -7.03 -7.05 0.67
CA GLY A 87 -6.04 -7.59 1.61
C GLY A 87 -5.69 -9.05 1.32
N PRO A 88 -6.65 -9.97 1.13
CA PRO A 88 -6.32 -11.31 0.67
C PRO A 88 -5.92 -11.28 -0.82
N GLY A 89 -4.74 -10.74 -1.11
CA GLY A 89 -4.26 -10.44 -2.46
C GLY A 89 -4.16 -11.62 -3.41
N HIS A 90 -4.13 -12.85 -2.88
CA HIS A 90 -4.28 -14.07 -3.68
C HIS A 90 -5.66 -14.19 -4.35
N GLY A 91 -6.65 -13.39 -3.95
CA GLY A 91 -7.93 -13.25 -4.65
C GLY A 91 -7.87 -12.40 -5.94
N GLY A 92 -6.71 -12.27 -6.56
CA GLY A 92 -6.48 -11.54 -7.81
C GLY A 92 -7.48 -11.81 -8.93
N PRO A 93 -7.95 -13.06 -9.16
CA PRO A 93 -8.97 -13.32 -10.19
C PRO A 93 -10.24 -12.50 -10.01
N GLY A 94 -10.64 -12.23 -8.76
CA GLY A 94 -11.83 -11.44 -8.44
C GLY A 94 -11.69 -9.98 -8.82
N ILE A 95 -10.54 -9.36 -8.52
CA ILE A 95 -10.30 -7.96 -8.87
C ILE A 95 -10.25 -7.78 -10.39
N VAL A 96 -9.52 -8.65 -11.09
CA VAL A 96 -9.45 -8.63 -12.56
C VAL A 96 -10.84 -8.80 -13.18
N ALA A 97 -11.65 -9.75 -12.67
CA ALA A 97 -13.01 -9.98 -13.14
C ALA A 97 -13.89 -8.72 -12.96
N ASN A 98 -13.88 -8.11 -11.78
CA ASN A 98 -14.72 -6.93 -11.50
C ASN A 98 -14.29 -5.71 -12.31
N THR A 99 -12.98 -5.44 -12.44
CA THR A 99 -12.49 -4.33 -13.26
C THR A 99 -12.78 -4.51 -14.75
N TYR A 100 -12.81 -5.77 -15.22
CA TYR A 100 -13.28 -6.10 -16.57
C TYR A 100 -14.78 -5.85 -16.71
N LEU A 101 -15.62 -6.29 -15.79
CA LEU A 101 -17.07 -6.05 -15.80
C LEU A 101 -17.42 -4.55 -15.74
N GLU A 102 -16.65 -3.74 -15.02
CA GLU A 102 -16.79 -2.28 -15.01
C GLU A 102 -16.38 -1.61 -16.33
N GLY A 103 -15.69 -2.33 -17.20
CA GLY A 103 -15.15 -1.82 -18.47
C GLY A 103 -13.79 -1.15 -18.38
N VAL A 104 -13.32 -0.81 -17.17
CA VAL A 104 -12.04 -0.10 -16.96
C VAL A 104 -10.86 -0.92 -17.47
N TYR A 105 -10.88 -2.22 -17.28
CA TYR A 105 -9.82 -3.10 -17.78
C TYR A 105 -9.65 -3.01 -19.29
N SER A 106 -10.76 -3.04 -20.03
CA SER A 106 -10.76 -2.94 -21.51
C SER A 106 -10.45 -1.52 -22.02
N GLU A 107 -10.81 -0.48 -21.25
CA GLU A 107 -10.42 0.91 -21.56
C GLU A 107 -8.89 1.09 -21.49
N ILE A 108 -8.23 0.44 -20.53
CA ILE A 108 -6.77 0.49 -20.34
C ILE A 108 -6.05 -0.46 -21.29
N TYR A 109 -6.61 -1.65 -21.49
CA TYR A 109 -6.08 -2.71 -22.35
C TYR A 109 -7.05 -3.04 -23.50
N PRO A 110 -7.11 -2.22 -24.56
CA PRO A 110 -8.11 -2.38 -25.63
C PRO A 110 -8.05 -3.73 -26.36
N ALA A 111 -6.91 -4.42 -26.32
CA ALA A 111 -6.77 -5.77 -26.87
C ALA A 111 -7.61 -6.83 -26.12
N ILE A 112 -8.05 -6.51 -24.89
CA ILE A 112 -8.92 -7.32 -24.05
C ILE A 112 -10.31 -6.68 -24.05
N SER A 113 -11.01 -6.81 -25.20
CA SER A 113 -12.34 -6.25 -25.41
C SER A 113 -13.41 -6.93 -24.56
N GLN A 114 -14.55 -6.24 -24.35
CA GLN A 114 -15.70 -6.82 -23.64
C GLN A 114 -16.57 -7.66 -24.59
N ASP A 115 -15.99 -8.73 -25.16
CA ASP A 115 -16.59 -9.71 -26.03
C ASP A 115 -15.96 -11.10 -25.82
N GLU A 116 -16.42 -12.13 -26.54
CA GLU A 116 -15.90 -13.50 -26.41
C GLU A 116 -14.40 -13.59 -26.68
N ALA A 117 -13.89 -12.85 -27.66
CA ALA A 117 -12.47 -12.86 -28.01
C ALA A 117 -11.63 -12.19 -26.91
N GLY A 118 -12.09 -11.07 -26.38
CA GLY A 118 -11.44 -10.37 -25.25
C GLY A 118 -11.51 -11.18 -23.96
N MET A 119 -12.65 -11.83 -23.67
CA MET A 119 -12.80 -12.75 -22.54
C MET A 119 -11.80 -13.92 -22.64
N GLY A 120 -11.64 -14.51 -23.81
CA GLY A 120 -10.64 -15.55 -24.05
C GLY A 120 -9.20 -15.07 -23.77
N LYS A 121 -8.86 -13.84 -24.16
CA LYS A 121 -7.56 -13.22 -23.86
C LYS A 121 -7.41 -12.94 -22.36
N LEU A 122 -8.46 -12.44 -21.69
CA LEU A 122 -8.49 -12.22 -20.24
C LEU A 122 -8.17 -13.52 -19.50
N PHE A 123 -8.79 -14.61 -19.87
CA PHE A 123 -8.54 -15.91 -19.24
C PHE A 123 -7.12 -16.39 -19.51
N ARG A 124 -6.68 -16.33 -20.76
CA ARG A 124 -5.36 -16.82 -21.17
C ARG A 124 -4.22 -16.12 -20.47
N GLN A 125 -4.27 -14.78 -20.34
CA GLN A 125 -3.16 -14.00 -19.74
C GLN A 125 -2.99 -14.20 -18.25
N PHE A 126 -4.06 -14.58 -17.52
CA PHE A 126 -4.03 -14.69 -16.08
C PHE A 126 -3.09 -15.82 -15.63
N SER A 127 -2.09 -15.47 -14.81
CA SER A 127 -1.09 -16.41 -14.28
C SER A 127 -0.41 -17.27 -15.35
N PHE A 128 -0.10 -16.67 -16.50
CA PHE A 128 0.52 -17.31 -17.65
C PHE A 128 1.74 -16.49 -18.12
N PRO A 129 2.78 -17.12 -18.67
CA PRO A 129 3.96 -16.41 -19.16
C PRO A 129 3.62 -15.28 -20.14
N GLY A 130 4.14 -14.07 -19.85
CA GLY A 130 3.84 -12.87 -20.63
C GLY A 130 2.49 -12.20 -20.32
N GLY A 131 1.75 -12.72 -19.35
CA GLY A 131 0.51 -12.14 -18.86
C GLY A 131 0.65 -11.45 -17.51
N ILE A 132 -0.43 -11.48 -16.72
CA ILE A 132 -0.49 -10.86 -15.39
C ILE A 132 -0.31 -11.89 -14.27
N PRO A 133 0.18 -11.49 -13.07
CA PRO A 133 0.34 -12.41 -11.94
C PRO A 133 -1.01 -12.88 -11.37
N SER A 134 -0.96 -13.95 -10.56
CA SER A 134 -2.14 -14.53 -9.90
C SER A 134 -2.64 -13.71 -8.71
N HIS A 135 -1.82 -12.83 -8.17
CA HIS A 135 -2.11 -11.95 -7.05
C HIS A 135 -2.41 -10.53 -7.53
N VAL A 136 -3.05 -9.75 -6.68
CA VAL A 136 -3.30 -8.34 -6.97
C VAL A 136 -1.99 -7.61 -7.19
N ALA A 137 -1.89 -6.88 -8.29
CA ALA A 137 -0.64 -6.27 -8.76
C ALA A 137 -0.91 -4.93 -9.49
N PRO A 138 0.13 -4.11 -9.72
CA PRO A 138 0.01 -2.80 -10.36
C PRO A 138 -0.64 -2.82 -11.73
N GLU A 139 -0.53 -3.92 -12.48
CA GLU A 139 -1.15 -4.11 -13.81
C GLU A 139 -2.68 -4.08 -13.75
N THR A 140 -3.28 -4.42 -12.62
CA THR A 140 -4.73 -4.40 -12.47
C THR A 140 -5.19 -2.99 -12.05
N PRO A 141 -6.05 -2.32 -12.83
CA PRO A 141 -6.58 -1.01 -12.45
C PRO A 141 -7.38 -1.10 -11.15
N GLY A 142 -7.38 -0.01 -10.38
CA GLY A 142 -8.12 0.08 -9.12
C GLY A 142 -7.37 -0.37 -7.87
N SER A 143 -6.25 -1.07 -8.00
CA SER A 143 -5.43 -1.44 -6.85
C SER A 143 -4.35 -0.39 -6.56
N ILE A 144 -4.16 -0.08 -5.27
CA ILE A 144 -3.00 0.65 -4.73
C ILE A 144 -2.15 -0.26 -3.84
N HIS A 145 -2.57 -1.48 -3.62
CA HIS A 145 -1.94 -2.46 -2.74
C HIS A 145 -1.48 -3.66 -3.56
N GLU A 146 -0.22 -4.05 -3.42
CA GLU A 146 0.34 -5.27 -3.99
C GLU A 146 0.00 -6.43 -3.06
N GLY A 147 -0.58 -7.47 -3.60
CA GLY A 147 -1.20 -8.54 -2.82
C GLY A 147 -0.33 -9.77 -2.58
N GLY A 148 0.97 -9.74 -2.88
CA GLY A 148 1.86 -10.89 -2.69
C GLY A 148 2.17 -11.18 -1.24
N GLU A 149 2.30 -10.14 -0.43
CA GLU A 149 2.57 -10.23 1.00
C GLU A 149 1.32 -9.82 1.80
N LEU A 150 1.03 -10.55 2.89
CA LEU A 150 -0.15 -10.30 3.72
C LEU A 150 0.19 -9.40 4.91
N GLY A 151 -0.81 -8.60 5.34
CA GLY A 151 -0.75 -7.86 6.59
C GLY A 151 -0.66 -6.36 6.45
N TYR A 152 -0.56 -5.80 5.24
CA TYR A 152 -0.34 -4.37 5.03
C TYR A 152 -1.56 -3.63 4.46
N SER A 153 -2.64 -4.36 4.13
CA SER A 153 -3.82 -3.78 3.47
C SER A 153 -4.49 -2.70 4.30
N LEU A 154 -4.73 -2.96 5.59
CA LEU A 154 -5.48 -2.05 6.45
C LEU A 154 -4.68 -0.78 6.77
N VAL A 155 -3.37 -0.89 7.00
CA VAL A 155 -2.53 0.29 7.24
C VAL A 155 -2.40 1.15 5.99
N HIS A 156 -2.32 0.56 4.79
CA HIS A 156 -2.38 1.29 3.51
C HIS A 156 -3.73 1.99 3.33
N ALA A 157 -4.83 1.35 3.75
CA ALA A 157 -6.17 1.97 3.69
C ALA A 157 -6.25 3.24 4.54
N TYR A 158 -5.68 3.23 5.73
CA TYR A 158 -5.61 4.43 6.58
C TYR A 158 -4.74 5.51 5.97
N GLY A 159 -3.55 5.15 5.46
CA GLY A 159 -2.69 6.09 4.72
C GLY A 159 -3.42 6.76 3.55
N ALA A 160 -4.17 5.97 2.77
CA ALA A 160 -4.97 6.47 1.66
C ALA A 160 -6.11 7.40 2.10
N ALA A 161 -6.66 7.23 3.29
CA ALA A 161 -7.73 8.06 3.82
C ALA A 161 -7.25 9.42 4.35
N PHE A 162 -6.00 9.53 4.81
CA PHE A 162 -5.47 10.79 5.33
C PHE A 162 -5.53 11.92 4.28
N ASP A 163 -6.07 13.07 4.70
CA ASP A 163 -6.23 14.28 3.87
C ASP A 163 -7.08 14.08 2.59
N ASN A 164 -7.91 13.04 2.55
CA ASN A 164 -8.88 12.76 1.48
C ASN A 164 -10.32 12.75 2.01
N PRO A 165 -10.88 13.90 2.44
CA PRO A 165 -12.10 13.97 3.25
C PRO A 165 -13.34 13.33 2.61
N ASN A 166 -13.38 13.26 1.28
CA ASN A 166 -14.53 12.69 0.56
C ASN A 166 -14.33 11.23 0.14
N LEU A 167 -13.20 10.62 0.53
CA LEU A 167 -12.87 9.25 0.16
C LEU A 167 -13.35 8.26 1.22
N VAL A 168 -13.97 7.17 0.79
CA VAL A 168 -14.17 5.96 1.59
C VAL A 168 -13.24 4.87 1.05
N VAL A 169 -12.38 4.33 1.90
CA VAL A 169 -11.50 3.22 1.54
C VAL A 169 -12.11 1.93 2.06
N ALA A 170 -12.72 1.15 1.18
CA ALA A 170 -13.22 -0.18 1.51
C ALA A 170 -12.05 -1.17 1.49
N CYS A 171 -11.64 -1.62 2.67
CA CYS A 171 -10.50 -2.53 2.83
C CYS A 171 -11.00 -3.91 3.25
N VAL A 172 -10.89 -4.90 2.36
CA VAL A 172 -11.16 -6.28 2.74
C VAL A 172 -9.93 -6.87 3.42
N VAL A 173 -10.13 -7.36 4.64
CA VAL A 173 -9.11 -8.05 5.44
C VAL A 173 -9.45 -9.52 5.45
N GLY A 174 -8.53 -10.38 5.00
CA GLY A 174 -8.68 -11.84 5.13
C GLY A 174 -8.51 -12.28 6.57
N ASP A 175 -9.25 -13.31 6.98
CA ASP A 175 -9.15 -13.85 8.34
C ASP A 175 -7.77 -14.44 8.66
N GLY A 176 -7.08 -15.01 7.68
CA GLY A 176 -5.69 -15.43 7.80
C GLY A 176 -4.71 -14.25 7.84
N GLU A 177 -4.96 -13.21 7.06
CA GLU A 177 -4.19 -11.96 7.08
C GLU A 177 -4.29 -11.26 8.43
N ALA A 178 -5.46 -11.33 9.08
CA ALA A 178 -5.70 -10.73 10.39
C ALA A 178 -4.80 -11.33 11.51
N GLU A 179 -4.16 -12.46 11.27
CA GLU A 179 -3.20 -13.07 12.20
C GLU A 179 -1.79 -12.48 12.11
N THR A 180 -1.49 -11.67 11.09
CA THR A 180 -0.16 -11.08 10.92
C THR A 180 0.06 -9.93 11.91
N ALA A 181 1.30 -9.74 12.37
CA ALA A 181 1.64 -8.73 13.36
C ALA A 181 1.29 -7.31 12.92
N THR A 182 1.64 -6.95 11.68
CA THR A 182 1.36 -5.62 11.14
C THR A 182 -0.15 -5.35 11.05
N LEU A 183 -0.94 -6.32 10.59
CA LEU A 183 -2.39 -6.12 10.53
C LEU A 183 -3.02 -6.05 11.92
N ALA A 184 -2.57 -6.86 12.87
CA ALA A 184 -3.04 -6.79 14.25
C ALA A 184 -2.79 -5.40 14.87
N ALA A 185 -1.65 -4.78 14.62
CA ALA A 185 -1.37 -3.41 15.03
C ALA A 185 -2.21 -2.38 14.24
N SER A 186 -2.52 -2.65 12.99
CA SER A 186 -3.23 -1.70 12.08
C SER A 186 -4.63 -1.34 12.55
N TRP A 187 -5.29 -2.17 13.36
CA TRP A 187 -6.58 -1.85 13.97
C TRP A 187 -6.55 -0.60 14.84
N HIS A 188 -5.37 -0.19 15.34
CA HIS A 188 -5.19 1.05 16.09
C HIS A 188 -5.19 2.32 15.20
N SER A 189 -5.05 2.19 13.88
CA SER A 189 -4.92 3.33 12.96
C SER A 189 -6.16 4.23 12.94
N ASN A 190 -7.35 3.71 13.29
CA ASN A 190 -8.58 4.50 13.40
C ASN A 190 -8.47 5.64 14.43
N LYS A 191 -7.51 5.57 15.36
CA LYS A 191 -7.28 6.55 16.42
C LYS A 191 -6.53 7.79 15.92
N PHE A 192 -5.98 7.73 14.69
CA PHE A 192 -5.27 8.83 14.03
C PHE A 192 -6.12 9.46 12.90
N LEU A 193 -7.32 8.92 12.63
CA LEU A 193 -8.20 9.38 11.57
C LEU A 193 -9.12 10.51 12.08
N ASN A 194 -8.86 11.73 11.64
CA ASN A 194 -9.68 12.89 11.99
C ASN A 194 -10.93 12.95 11.10
N PRO A 195 -12.14 12.77 11.64
CA PRO A 195 -13.36 12.70 10.84
C PRO A 195 -13.71 13.99 10.10
N SER A 196 -13.17 15.14 10.52
CA SER A 196 -13.42 16.43 9.86
C SER A 196 -12.50 16.68 8.67
N ARG A 197 -11.32 16.05 8.64
CA ARG A 197 -10.26 16.32 7.65
C ARG A 197 -9.98 15.14 6.75
N ASP A 198 -9.97 13.94 7.31
CA ASP A 198 -9.56 12.73 6.63
C ASP A 198 -10.78 12.02 5.99
N GLY A 199 -10.54 11.04 5.14
CA GLY A 199 -11.56 10.15 4.60
C GLY A 199 -12.15 9.24 5.67
N ALA A 200 -12.77 8.15 5.23
CA ALA A 200 -13.20 7.06 6.09
C ALA A 200 -12.57 5.75 5.61
N VAL A 201 -12.22 4.87 6.54
CA VAL A 201 -11.85 3.49 6.22
C VAL A 201 -12.99 2.59 6.66
N LEU A 202 -13.45 1.73 5.75
CA LEU A 202 -14.41 0.67 6.03
C LEU A 202 -13.69 -0.68 5.99
N PRO A 203 -13.23 -1.21 7.13
CA PRO A 203 -12.71 -2.56 7.17
C PRO A 203 -13.85 -3.58 6.98
N ILE A 204 -13.61 -4.57 6.12
CA ILE A 204 -14.51 -5.69 5.89
C ILE A 204 -13.71 -6.96 6.17
N LEU A 205 -13.88 -7.50 7.37
CA LEU A 205 -13.23 -8.76 7.78
C LEU A 205 -13.97 -9.93 7.11
N HIS A 206 -13.31 -10.58 6.16
CA HIS A 206 -13.85 -11.74 5.47
C HIS A 206 -13.46 -13.03 6.20
N LEU A 207 -14.35 -13.52 7.04
CA LEU A 207 -14.22 -14.77 7.78
C LEU A 207 -14.71 -15.95 6.94
N ASN A 208 -13.81 -16.56 6.17
CA ASN A 208 -14.11 -17.78 5.42
C ASN A 208 -13.68 -19.07 6.18
N GLY A 209 -13.02 -18.92 7.32
CA GLY A 209 -12.77 -19.98 8.30
C GLY A 209 -11.43 -20.69 8.18
N TYR A 210 -10.72 -20.58 7.04
CA TYR A 210 -9.51 -21.38 6.81
C TYR A 210 -8.40 -20.57 6.11
N LYS A 211 -7.16 -20.87 6.46
CA LYS A 211 -5.93 -20.51 5.74
C LYS A 211 -5.66 -21.50 4.61
N ILE A 212 -4.38 -21.74 4.29
CA ILE A 212 -3.94 -22.71 3.28
C ILE A 212 -4.33 -24.14 3.65
N ALA A 213 -4.16 -24.50 4.91
CA ALA A 213 -4.40 -25.87 5.42
C ALA A 213 -5.07 -25.91 6.80
N ASN A 214 -5.12 -24.80 7.52
CA ASN A 214 -5.58 -24.74 8.91
C ASN A 214 -6.74 -23.74 9.08
N PRO A 215 -7.59 -23.91 10.12
CA PRO A 215 -8.55 -22.88 10.50
C PRO A 215 -7.85 -21.61 10.95
N THR A 216 -8.56 -20.50 10.84
CA THR A 216 -8.11 -19.19 11.33
C THR A 216 -8.53 -18.97 12.78
N ILE A 217 -7.75 -18.17 13.52
CA ILE A 217 -8.01 -17.90 14.95
C ILE A 217 -9.36 -17.19 15.10
N LEU A 218 -9.58 -16.10 14.34
CA LEU A 218 -10.80 -15.27 14.47
C LEU A 218 -12.07 -16.03 14.11
N ALA A 219 -12.01 -16.97 13.15
CA ALA A 219 -13.16 -17.76 12.77
C ALA A 219 -13.59 -18.79 13.83
N ARG A 220 -12.79 -19.01 14.86
CA ARG A 220 -13.10 -19.92 15.99
C ARG A 220 -13.54 -19.17 17.24
N LEU A 221 -13.59 -17.83 17.20
CA LEU A 221 -14.16 -17.02 18.28
C LEU A 221 -15.69 -16.96 18.18
N ALA A 222 -16.34 -16.90 19.33
CA ALA A 222 -17.77 -16.62 19.39
C ALA A 222 -18.06 -15.18 18.99
N ASP A 223 -19.29 -14.88 18.54
CA ASP A 223 -19.70 -13.56 18.11
C ASP A 223 -19.51 -12.48 19.16
N ASN A 224 -19.80 -12.84 20.42
CA ASN A 224 -19.62 -11.91 21.53
C ASN A 224 -18.15 -11.56 21.77
N ASP A 225 -17.23 -12.53 21.60
CA ASP A 225 -15.79 -12.30 21.76
C ASP A 225 -15.25 -11.43 20.62
N LEU A 226 -15.68 -11.69 19.37
CA LEU A 226 -15.33 -10.85 18.23
C LEU A 226 -15.86 -9.42 18.38
N THR A 227 -17.11 -9.29 18.86
CA THR A 227 -17.73 -7.99 19.10
C THR A 227 -16.93 -7.20 20.14
N ASN A 228 -16.61 -7.82 21.27
CA ASN A 228 -15.83 -7.18 22.34
C ASN A 228 -14.42 -6.80 21.89
N LEU A 229 -13.76 -7.66 21.09
CA LEU A 229 -12.44 -7.40 20.52
C LEU A 229 -12.46 -6.11 19.67
N PHE A 230 -13.39 -6.01 18.73
CA PHE A 230 -13.45 -4.87 17.80
C PHE A 230 -14.00 -3.59 18.45
N ILE A 231 -14.90 -3.69 19.40
CA ILE A 231 -15.30 -2.54 20.26
C ILE A 231 -14.07 -2.02 21.02
N GLY A 232 -13.24 -2.89 21.59
CA GLY A 232 -11.98 -2.51 22.25
C GLY A 232 -11.01 -1.78 21.32
N TYR A 233 -10.97 -2.13 20.05
CA TYR A 233 -10.21 -1.40 19.03
C TYR A 233 -10.86 -0.07 18.60
N GLY A 234 -12.11 0.22 18.98
CA GLY A 234 -12.83 1.44 18.59
C GLY A 234 -13.64 1.29 17.31
N TYR A 235 -14.13 0.11 17.02
CA TYR A 235 -15.04 -0.17 15.90
C TYR A 235 -16.44 -0.54 16.38
N GLU A 236 -17.43 -0.31 15.52
CA GLU A 236 -18.80 -0.79 15.63
C GLU A 236 -18.97 -1.94 14.60
N PRO A 237 -18.91 -3.23 15.04
CA PRO A 237 -18.97 -4.36 14.13
C PRO A 237 -20.40 -4.69 13.69
N PHE A 238 -20.60 -4.87 12.39
CA PHE A 238 -21.83 -5.32 11.74
C PHE A 238 -21.62 -6.72 11.16
N PHE A 239 -22.43 -7.69 11.54
CA PHE A 239 -22.31 -9.06 11.07
C PHE A 239 -23.20 -9.32 9.85
N VAL A 240 -22.58 -9.89 8.81
CA VAL A 240 -23.26 -10.47 7.65
C VAL A 240 -22.84 -11.93 7.57
N GLU A 241 -23.77 -12.84 7.69
CA GLU A 241 -23.51 -14.27 7.69
C GLU A 241 -24.52 -14.99 6.78
N GLY A 242 -24.03 -15.93 5.99
CA GLY A 242 -24.89 -16.79 5.19
C GLY A 242 -24.13 -17.57 4.12
N SER A 243 -24.81 -18.66 3.70
CA SER A 243 -24.41 -19.47 2.55
C SER A 243 -25.47 -19.41 1.43
N GLU A 244 -26.70 -19.01 1.78
CA GLU A 244 -27.82 -18.87 0.84
C GLU A 244 -27.75 -17.49 0.17
N PRO A 245 -27.48 -17.39 -1.15
CA PRO A 245 -27.19 -16.14 -1.82
C PRO A 245 -28.26 -15.06 -1.61
N GLU A 246 -29.53 -15.40 -1.82
CA GLU A 246 -30.66 -14.44 -1.74
C GLU A 246 -30.72 -13.73 -0.37
N ALA A 247 -30.72 -14.51 0.71
CA ALA A 247 -30.77 -13.98 2.08
C ALA A 247 -29.51 -13.17 2.41
N THR A 248 -28.35 -13.64 1.96
CA THR A 248 -27.05 -12.98 2.21
C THR A 248 -26.94 -11.67 1.45
N HIS A 249 -27.44 -11.58 0.20
CA HIS A 249 -27.53 -10.32 -0.55
C HIS A 249 -28.40 -9.29 0.17
N GLN A 250 -29.59 -9.68 0.67
CA GLN A 250 -30.46 -8.78 1.41
C GLN A 250 -29.78 -8.24 2.68
N LYS A 251 -29.16 -9.13 3.44
CA LYS A 251 -28.44 -8.77 4.66
C LYS A 251 -27.28 -7.82 4.39
N MET A 252 -26.47 -8.11 3.36
CA MET A 252 -25.32 -7.25 3.00
C MET A 252 -25.78 -5.89 2.50
N ALA A 253 -26.86 -5.83 1.71
CA ALA A 253 -27.42 -4.55 1.26
C ALA A 253 -27.89 -3.69 2.45
N GLN A 254 -28.64 -4.29 3.39
CA GLN A 254 -29.09 -3.62 4.61
C GLN A 254 -27.89 -3.11 5.45
N THR A 255 -26.87 -3.94 5.60
CA THR A 255 -25.68 -3.60 6.38
C THR A 255 -24.91 -2.45 5.76
N LEU A 256 -24.66 -2.48 4.44
CA LEU A 256 -23.96 -1.39 3.77
C LEU A 256 -24.74 -0.07 3.82
N ASP A 257 -26.05 -0.10 3.68
CA ASP A 257 -26.88 1.11 3.83
C ASP A 257 -26.68 1.73 5.23
N ALA A 258 -26.75 0.92 6.28
CA ALA A 258 -26.52 1.36 7.67
C ALA A 258 -25.08 1.87 7.92
N VAL A 259 -24.10 1.18 7.39
CA VAL A 259 -22.67 1.53 7.52
C VAL A 259 -22.36 2.86 6.85
N PHE A 260 -22.84 3.09 5.62
CA PHE A 260 -22.62 4.36 4.92
C PHE A 260 -23.36 5.52 5.58
N GLU A 261 -24.58 5.30 6.11
CA GLU A 261 -25.29 6.28 6.95
C GLU A 261 -24.51 6.61 8.23
N ARG A 262 -23.92 5.59 8.87
CA ARG A 262 -23.08 5.77 10.06
C ARG A 262 -21.83 6.61 9.75
N ILE A 263 -21.11 6.31 8.65
CA ILE A 263 -19.97 7.11 8.19
C ILE A 263 -20.38 8.56 7.92
N ALA A 264 -21.48 8.78 7.20
CA ALA A 264 -21.99 10.11 6.91
C ALA A 264 -22.34 10.88 8.20
N THR A 265 -22.93 10.21 9.18
CA THR A 265 -23.28 10.79 10.49
C THR A 265 -22.01 11.17 11.27
N ILE A 266 -21.00 10.31 11.32
CA ILE A 266 -19.72 10.61 11.98
C ILE A 266 -19.08 11.85 11.35
N LYS A 267 -19.02 11.91 10.02
CA LYS A 267 -18.40 13.04 9.30
C LYS A 267 -19.21 14.34 9.47
N LYS A 268 -20.54 14.27 9.44
CA LYS A 268 -21.41 15.43 9.64
C LYS A 268 -21.30 16.03 11.05
N ASN A 269 -21.14 15.18 12.06
CA ASN A 269 -21.07 15.59 13.46
C ASN A 269 -19.64 15.92 13.92
N ALA A 270 -18.65 15.77 13.05
CA ALA A 270 -17.27 16.06 13.39
C ALA A 270 -17.07 17.54 13.71
N ASP A 271 -16.58 17.83 14.91
CA ASP A 271 -16.12 19.16 15.29
C ASP A 271 -14.67 19.35 14.86
N VAL A 272 -14.42 20.39 14.08
CA VAL A 272 -13.05 20.74 13.62
C VAL A 272 -12.14 21.12 14.77
N LYS A 273 -12.70 21.73 15.85
CA LYS A 273 -11.93 22.27 16.98
C LYS A 273 -11.67 21.23 18.08
N SER A 274 -12.57 20.28 18.23
CA SER A 274 -12.48 19.25 19.26
C SER A 274 -13.12 17.95 18.76
N PRO A 275 -12.44 17.26 17.82
CA PRO A 275 -12.99 16.02 17.29
C PRO A 275 -12.99 14.94 18.38
N GLU A 276 -14.17 14.43 18.70
CA GLU A 276 -14.29 13.22 19.49
C GLU A 276 -13.86 12.00 18.64
N ARG A 277 -13.25 11.03 19.28
CA ARG A 277 -12.90 9.74 18.64
C ARG A 277 -14.18 8.92 18.42
N PRO A 278 -14.65 8.76 17.17
CA PRO A 278 -15.83 7.96 16.91
C PRO A 278 -15.53 6.46 16.95
N PHE A 279 -16.58 5.66 17.19
CA PHE A 279 -16.57 4.25 16.82
C PHE A 279 -16.85 4.13 15.32
N TRP A 280 -15.84 3.79 14.55
CA TRP A 280 -15.99 3.62 13.11
C TRP A 280 -16.68 2.29 12.79
N PRO A 281 -17.61 2.25 11.83
CA PRO A 281 -18.24 0.98 11.44
C PRO A 281 -17.24 0.06 10.76
N MET A 282 -17.42 -1.24 10.97
CA MET A 282 -16.75 -2.30 10.21
C MET A 282 -17.73 -3.44 9.94
N ILE A 283 -17.46 -4.24 8.90
CA ILE A 283 -18.28 -5.40 8.56
C ILE A 283 -17.49 -6.67 8.85
N ILE A 284 -18.15 -7.65 9.46
CA ILE A 284 -17.66 -9.03 9.59
C ILE A 284 -18.51 -9.89 8.67
N LEU A 285 -17.94 -10.28 7.53
CA LEU A 285 -18.60 -11.14 6.55
C LEU A 285 -18.20 -12.60 6.77
N ARG A 286 -19.12 -13.43 7.23
CA ARG A 286 -18.95 -14.87 7.30
C ARG A 286 -19.58 -15.55 6.09
N SER A 287 -18.77 -16.17 5.26
CA SER A 287 -19.21 -16.92 4.08
C SER A 287 -18.39 -18.20 3.94
N PRO A 288 -18.92 -19.25 3.26
CA PRO A 288 -18.14 -20.45 3.02
C PRO A 288 -16.86 -20.16 2.23
N LYS A 289 -15.73 -20.74 2.62
CA LYS A 289 -14.54 -20.72 1.79
C LYS A 289 -14.79 -21.42 0.47
N GLY A 290 -14.48 -20.74 -0.65
CA GLY A 290 -14.76 -21.29 -1.98
C GLY A 290 -16.25 -21.36 -2.33
N TRP A 291 -17.05 -20.46 -1.77
CA TRP A 291 -18.51 -20.34 -1.96
C TRP A 291 -18.89 -20.45 -3.45
N THR A 292 -19.98 -21.17 -3.75
CA THR A 292 -20.43 -21.50 -5.11
C THR A 292 -19.51 -22.42 -5.92
N GLY A 293 -18.45 -22.93 -5.32
CA GLY A 293 -17.59 -23.94 -5.93
C GLY A 293 -18.10 -25.36 -5.77
N PRO A 294 -17.35 -26.36 -6.25
CA PRO A 294 -17.68 -27.77 -6.06
C PRO A 294 -17.75 -28.12 -4.57
N LYS A 295 -18.82 -28.78 -4.15
CA LYS A 295 -19.00 -29.21 -2.77
C LYS A 295 -18.00 -30.31 -2.38
N THR A 296 -17.76 -31.23 -3.31
CA THR A 296 -16.82 -32.35 -3.14
C THR A 296 -16.08 -32.65 -4.44
N VAL A 297 -14.85 -33.12 -4.33
CA VAL A 297 -14.03 -33.66 -5.42
C VAL A 297 -13.42 -34.96 -4.92
N ASP A 298 -13.50 -36.05 -5.65
CA ASP A 298 -13.02 -37.38 -5.28
C ASP A 298 -13.50 -37.83 -3.88
N GLY A 299 -14.75 -37.53 -3.54
CA GLY A 299 -15.35 -37.82 -2.26
C GLY A 299 -14.84 -36.96 -1.08
N GLN A 300 -13.95 -36.00 -1.33
CA GLN A 300 -13.41 -35.09 -0.31
C GLN A 300 -14.17 -33.76 -0.30
N ILE A 301 -14.46 -33.22 0.89
CA ILE A 301 -15.08 -31.90 1.04
C ILE A 301 -14.13 -30.82 0.48
N VAL A 302 -14.66 -29.90 -0.31
CA VAL A 302 -13.92 -28.79 -0.94
C VAL A 302 -14.50 -27.45 -0.51
N GLU A 303 -15.76 -27.15 -0.83
CA GLU A 303 -16.40 -25.91 -0.37
C GLU A 303 -16.50 -25.90 1.17
N ASN A 304 -16.38 -24.70 1.76
CA ASN A 304 -16.33 -24.48 3.21
C ASN A 304 -15.22 -25.25 3.91
N TYR A 305 -14.13 -25.52 3.21
CA TYR A 305 -12.96 -26.23 3.72
C TYR A 305 -11.66 -25.71 3.08
N TRP A 306 -10.52 -25.96 3.72
CA TRP A 306 -9.22 -25.47 3.23
C TRP A 306 -8.87 -25.94 1.82
N ARG A 307 -9.39 -27.08 1.33
CA ARG A 307 -9.12 -27.61 -0.02
C ARG A 307 -9.59 -26.68 -1.13
N SER A 308 -10.50 -25.77 -0.86
CA SER A 308 -10.90 -24.73 -1.85
C SER A 308 -9.92 -23.56 -1.92
N HIS A 309 -8.84 -23.53 -1.12
CA HIS A 309 -7.94 -22.38 -1.01
C HIS A 309 -7.36 -21.95 -2.36
N GLN A 310 -6.82 -22.88 -3.15
CA GLN A 310 -6.19 -22.62 -4.45
C GLN A 310 -7.12 -23.07 -5.60
N VAL A 311 -6.79 -24.19 -6.19
CA VAL A 311 -7.46 -24.80 -7.36
C VAL A 311 -8.31 -25.96 -6.86
N PRO A 312 -9.64 -25.79 -6.75
CA PRO A 312 -10.52 -26.82 -6.18
C PRO A 312 -10.52 -28.14 -6.94
N VAL A 313 -10.42 -28.07 -8.26
CA VAL A 313 -10.43 -29.26 -9.15
C VAL A 313 -9.09 -29.31 -9.88
N ALA A 314 -8.20 -30.16 -9.45
CA ALA A 314 -6.92 -30.40 -10.11
C ALA A 314 -7.07 -31.36 -11.33
N ASN A 315 -5.99 -31.51 -12.10
CA ASN A 315 -5.88 -32.51 -13.18
C ASN A 315 -7.02 -32.51 -14.22
N CYS A 316 -7.69 -31.36 -14.41
CA CYS A 316 -8.84 -31.27 -15.36
C CYS A 316 -8.45 -31.58 -16.80
N ARG A 317 -7.17 -31.44 -17.17
CA ARG A 317 -6.66 -31.71 -18.51
C ARG A 317 -6.56 -33.22 -18.77
N GLU A 318 -6.05 -33.96 -17.83
CA GLU A 318 -5.79 -35.40 -17.94
C GLU A 318 -6.97 -36.28 -17.47
N ASN A 319 -7.73 -35.81 -16.47
CA ASN A 319 -8.82 -36.53 -15.87
C ASN A 319 -10.19 -36.03 -16.38
N SER A 320 -10.87 -36.86 -17.14
CA SER A 320 -12.19 -36.52 -17.70
C SER A 320 -13.29 -36.31 -16.65
N GLY A 321 -13.20 -36.96 -15.49
CA GLY A 321 -14.11 -36.78 -14.37
C GLY A 321 -13.92 -35.40 -13.74
N HIS A 322 -12.69 -34.96 -13.51
CA HIS A 322 -12.37 -33.60 -13.03
C HIS A 322 -12.78 -32.54 -14.06
N ARG A 323 -12.53 -32.78 -15.36
CA ARG A 323 -12.97 -31.89 -16.43
C ARG A 323 -14.51 -31.75 -16.46
N LYS A 324 -15.23 -32.82 -16.22
CA LYS A 324 -16.68 -32.78 -16.10
C LYS A 324 -17.16 -31.98 -14.90
N ILE A 325 -16.50 -32.14 -13.73
CA ILE A 325 -16.80 -31.33 -12.53
C ILE A 325 -16.58 -29.85 -12.82
N LEU A 326 -15.47 -29.48 -13.49
CA LEU A 326 -15.19 -28.11 -13.88
C LEU A 326 -16.25 -27.56 -14.83
N GLU A 327 -16.63 -28.34 -15.85
CA GLU A 327 -17.67 -27.94 -16.80
C GLU A 327 -19.01 -27.71 -16.11
N ASP A 328 -19.43 -28.62 -15.24
CA ASP A 328 -20.68 -28.50 -14.47
C ASP A 328 -20.65 -27.31 -13.53
N TRP A 329 -19.50 -27.04 -12.91
CA TRP A 329 -19.30 -25.86 -12.07
C TRP A 329 -19.45 -24.56 -12.85
N LEU A 330 -18.77 -24.42 -14.00
CA LEU A 330 -18.90 -23.25 -14.86
C LEU A 330 -20.35 -23.09 -15.37
N LYS A 331 -21.01 -24.18 -15.78
CA LYS A 331 -22.43 -24.16 -16.22
C LYS A 331 -23.40 -23.81 -15.11
N SER A 332 -23.06 -24.04 -13.84
CA SER A 332 -23.92 -23.68 -12.72
C SER A 332 -24.13 -22.17 -12.58
N TYR A 333 -23.24 -21.36 -13.15
CA TYR A 333 -23.39 -19.90 -13.22
C TYR A 333 -24.36 -19.44 -14.31
N VAL A 334 -24.80 -20.34 -15.20
CA VAL A 334 -25.73 -20.06 -16.33
C VAL A 334 -25.18 -18.90 -17.19
N PRO A 335 -24.04 -19.09 -17.89
CA PRO A 335 -23.36 -18.00 -18.60
C PRO A 335 -24.26 -17.33 -19.67
N GLU A 336 -25.24 -18.03 -20.25
CA GLU A 336 -26.23 -17.51 -21.18
C GLU A 336 -27.18 -16.47 -20.52
N ASP A 337 -27.36 -16.48 -19.22
CA ASP A 337 -28.09 -15.44 -18.49
C ASP A 337 -27.24 -14.20 -18.21
N LEU A 338 -25.93 -14.33 -18.30
CA LEU A 338 -24.95 -13.30 -17.92
C LEU A 338 -24.42 -12.53 -19.12
N PHE A 339 -24.10 -13.24 -20.18
CA PHE A 339 -23.49 -12.71 -21.40
C PHE A 339 -24.41 -12.89 -22.61
N ASP A 340 -24.29 -11.99 -23.57
CA ASP A 340 -25.01 -12.05 -24.85
C ASP A 340 -24.30 -12.99 -25.85
N GLU A 341 -24.86 -13.08 -27.08
CA GLU A 341 -24.32 -13.91 -28.14
C GLU A 341 -22.87 -13.58 -28.54
N ASN A 342 -22.45 -12.32 -28.33
CA ASN A 342 -21.10 -11.83 -28.60
C ASN A 342 -20.14 -12.02 -27.42
N GLY A 343 -20.63 -12.49 -26.26
CA GLY A 343 -19.84 -12.60 -25.03
C GLY A 343 -19.73 -11.33 -24.22
N SER A 344 -20.51 -10.29 -24.59
CA SER A 344 -20.57 -9.06 -23.79
C SER A 344 -21.51 -9.25 -22.59
N LEU A 345 -21.15 -8.62 -21.45
CA LEU A 345 -22.04 -8.57 -20.29
C LEU A 345 -23.39 -7.96 -20.70
N LYS A 346 -24.50 -8.60 -20.35
CA LYS A 346 -25.84 -8.10 -20.69
C LYS A 346 -26.03 -6.65 -20.21
N PRO A 347 -26.73 -5.81 -20.99
CA PRO A 347 -26.83 -4.37 -20.69
C PRO A 347 -27.37 -4.06 -19.29
N GLU A 348 -28.39 -4.79 -18.83
CA GLU A 348 -28.99 -4.61 -17.52
C GLU A 348 -28.02 -4.95 -16.37
N LEU A 349 -27.08 -5.86 -16.57
CA LEU A 349 -26.04 -6.18 -15.59
C LEU A 349 -24.92 -5.13 -15.59
N ARG A 350 -24.57 -4.64 -16.77
CA ARG A 350 -23.58 -3.57 -16.92
C ARG A 350 -24.01 -2.28 -16.18
N GLU A 351 -25.33 -2.02 -16.16
CA GLU A 351 -25.89 -0.88 -15.42
C GLU A 351 -25.77 -1.01 -13.90
N LEU A 352 -25.39 -2.15 -13.33
CA LEU A 352 -25.10 -2.25 -11.89
C LEU A 352 -23.83 -1.49 -11.52
N ALA A 353 -22.81 -1.51 -12.36
CA ALA A 353 -21.58 -0.78 -12.12
C ALA A 353 -21.82 0.74 -12.17
N PRO A 354 -21.12 1.52 -11.33
CA PRO A 354 -21.07 2.98 -11.41
C PRO A 354 -20.54 3.45 -12.77
N LYS A 355 -20.67 4.74 -13.07
CA LYS A 355 -20.16 5.33 -14.32
C LYS A 355 -18.97 6.29 -14.06
N GLY A 356 -18.12 6.41 -15.06
CA GLY A 356 -16.98 7.35 -15.04
C GLY A 356 -16.04 7.09 -13.86
N LYS A 357 -15.64 8.15 -13.17
CA LYS A 357 -14.70 8.12 -12.05
C LYS A 357 -15.28 7.52 -10.75
N LEU A 358 -16.59 7.24 -10.70
CA LEU A 358 -17.20 6.55 -9.57
C LEU A 358 -16.98 5.03 -9.60
N ARG A 359 -16.57 4.46 -10.74
CA ARG A 359 -16.10 3.05 -10.78
C ARG A 359 -14.84 2.93 -9.91
N MET A 360 -14.79 1.94 -9.05
CA MET A 360 -13.65 1.79 -8.13
C MET A 360 -12.33 1.65 -8.88
N ALA A 361 -12.33 0.95 -10.01
CA ALA A 361 -11.13 0.79 -10.85
C ALA A 361 -10.71 2.07 -11.61
N ALA A 362 -11.64 2.99 -11.89
CA ALA A 362 -11.38 4.27 -12.56
C ALA A 362 -11.24 5.45 -11.59
N ASN A 363 -11.32 5.20 -10.29
CA ASN A 363 -11.21 6.24 -9.27
C ASN A 363 -9.80 6.85 -9.29
N PRO A 364 -9.66 8.19 -9.36
CA PRO A 364 -8.33 8.82 -9.39
C PRO A 364 -7.46 8.48 -8.18
N HIS A 365 -8.04 8.24 -6.99
CA HIS A 365 -7.27 7.83 -5.81
C HIS A 365 -6.63 6.44 -5.98
N ALA A 366 -7.16 5.59 -6.85
CA ALA A 366 -6.54 4.32 -7.21
C ALA A 366 -5.39 4.45 -8.25
N ASN A 367 -5.15 5.66 -8.74
CA ASN A 367 -4.02 6.06 -9.59
C ASN A 367 -3.55 7.45 -9.13
N GLY A 368 -3.04 7.53 -7.90
CA GLY A 368 -2.85 8.77 -7.15
C GLY A 368 -1.95 9.81 -7.81
N GLY A 369 -1.09 9.41 -8.72
CA GLY A 369 -0.32 10.35 -9.52
C GLY A 369 -1.19 11.32 -10.36
N LEU A 370 -2.47 10.97 -10.61
CA LEU A 370 -3.46 11.89 -11.22
C LEU A 370 -3.90 13.00 -10.26
N LEU A 371 -3.76 12.82 -8.96
CA LEU A 371 -4.18 13.74 -7.90
C LEU A 371 -3.00 14.49 -7.27
N ARG A 372 -1.80 14.17 -7.71
CA ARG A 372 -0.58 14.76 -7.16
C ARG A 372 -0.57 16.27 -7.39
N THR A 373 -0.44 17.01 -6.29
CA THR A 373 -0.16 18.44 -6.28
C THR A 373 1.35 18.67 -6.14
N GLU A 374 1.84 19.82 -6.58
CA GLU A 374 3.23 20.20 -6.36
C GLU A 374 3.52 20.37 -4.87
N LEU A 375 4.67 19.91 -4.44
CA LEU A 375 5.19 20.20 -3.10
C LEU A 375 6.00 21.49 -3.14
N HIS A 376 5.56 22.48 -2.41
CA HIS A 376 6.28 23.75 -2.29
C HIS A 376 7.44 23.59 -1.30
N THR A 377 8.65 23.87 -1.76
CA THR A 377 9.85 23.80 -0.94
C THR A 377 10.51 25.16 -0.79
N PRO A 378 11.09 25.49 0.36
CA PRO A 378 11.81 26.74 0.54
C PRO A 378 13.15 26.72 -0.21
N TYR A 379 13.79 27.88 -0.33
CA TYR A 379 15.08 27.97 -0.99
C TYR A 379 16.20 27.42 -0.11
N ILE A 380 16.85 26.35 -0.53
CA ILE A 380 17.80 25.60 0.30
C ILE A 380 18.97 26.45 0.80
N ARG A 381 19.41 27.47 0.04
CA ARG A 381 20.55 28.32 0.42
C ARG A 381 20.26 29.17 1.66
N ASP A 382 18.99 29.37 2.02
CA ASP A 382 18.60 30.11 3.23
C ASP A 382 18.93 29.33 4.52
N TYR A 383 19.21 28.04 4.40
CA TYR A 383 19.55 27.13 5.51
C TYR A 383 21.03 26.73 5.49
N ALA A 384 21.80 27.25 4.55
CA ALA A 384 23.18 26.85 4.36
C ALA A 384 24.05 27.14 5.58
N VAL A 385 24.84 26.16 5.98
CA VAL A 385 25.92 26.36 6.97
C VAL A 385 27.09 27.05 6.27
N SER A 386 27.58 28.16 6.83
CA SER A 386 28.75 28.87 6.31
C SER A 386 30.01 28.06 6.61
N VAL A 387 30.67 27.56 5.55
CA VAL A 387 31.93 26.82 5.65
C VAL A 387 33.00 27.60 4.90
N ASP A 388 33.77 28.42 5.63
CA ASP A 388 34.88 29.20 5.06
C ASP A 388 36.09 28.33 4.77
N GLN A 389 36.35 27.37 5.64
CA GLN A 389 37.43 26.37 5.51
C GLN A 389 36.92 24.99 5.96
N PRO A 390 37.21 23.92 5.19
CA PRO A 390 36.83 22.56 5.54
C PRO A 390 37.31 22.15 6.94
N GLY A 391 36.42 21.56 7.74
CA GLY A 391 36.73 21.00 9.05
C GLY A 391 36.95 22.02 10.19
N MET A 392 36.62 23.31 9.97
CA MET A 392 36.85 24.34 11.00
C MET A 392 35.62 24.64 11.86
N ILE A 393 34.45 24.16 11.47
CA ILE A 393 33.21 24.36 12.24
C ILE A 393 32.46 23.03 12.39
N GLU A 394 31.60 22.96 13.39
CA GLU A 394 30.71 21.85 13.64
C GLU A 394 29.25 22.27 13.45
N ALA A 395 28.40 21.35 12.95
CA ALA A 395 26.97 21.52 12.91
C ALA A 395 26.24 20.18 13.11
N GLN A 396 24.99 20.25 13.53
CA GLN A 396 24.08 19.08 13.58
C GLN A 396 23.31 18.99 12.27
N SER A 397 23.73 18.12 11.38
CA SER A 397 23.19 18.03 10.01
C SER A 397 21.67 17.81 9.98
N THR A 398 21.15 16.89 10.79
CA THR A 398 19.69 16.64 10.86
C THR A 398 18.89 17.80 11.47
N ARG A 399 19.49 18.61 12.35
CA ARG A 399 18.82 19.82 12.88
C ARG A 399 18.59 20.84 11.75
N ILE A 400 19.57 21.07 10.91
CA ILE A 400 19.44 21.97 9.73
C ILE A 400 18.33 21.45 8.79
N LEU A 401 18.32 20.16 8.51
CA LEU A 401 17.25 19.54 7.75
C LEU A 401 15.88 19.71 8.44
N GLY A 402 15.81 19.62 9.76
CA GLY A 402 14.59 19.86 10.55
C GLY A 402 14.03 21.27 10.36
N GLU A 403 14.90 22.30 10.32
CA GLU A 403 14.50 23.69 10.05
C GLU A 403 13.97 23.85 8.62
N TYR A 404 14.58 23.18 7.67
CA TYR A 404 14.10 23.12 6.29
C TYR A 404 12.72 22.43 6.20
N LEU A 405 12.54 21.25 6.82
CA LEU A 405 11.28 20.51 6.84
C LEU A 405 10.16 21.27 7.56
N ARG A 406 10.47 22.05 8.59
CA ARG A 406 9.54 23.00 9.23
C ARG A 406 8.91 23.92 8.18
N ASP A 407 9.73 24.53 7.34
CA ASP A 407 9.24 25.50 6.37
C ASP A 407 8.59 24.82 5.14
N VAL A 408 8.97 23.57 4.82
CA VAL A 408 8.20 22.73 3.90
C VAL A 408 6.76 22.53 4.43
N LEU A 409 6.59 22.16 5.70
CA LEU A 409 5.27 22.04 6.34
C LEU A 409 4.49 23.35 6.26
N LYS A 410 5.14 24.47 6.58
CA LYS A 410 4.53 25.81 6.57
C LYS A 410 4.04 26.21 5.17
N LEU A 411 4.82 25.97 4.14
CA LEU A 411 4.47 26.29 2.75
C LEU A 411 3.29 25.47 2.23
N ASN A 412 3.10 24.25 2.76
CA ASN A 412 2.08 23.31 2.30
C ASN A 412 0.89 23.18 3.28
N VAL A 413 0.75 24.09 4.25
CA VAL A 413 -0.30 24.01 5.27
C VAL A 413 -1.73 24.09 4.71
N HIS A 414 -1.92 24.85 3.62
CA HIS A 414 -3.23 25.01 2.97
C HIS A 414 -3.55 23.83 2.06
N GLU A 415 -2.55 23.30 1.36
CA GLU A 415 -2.68 22.17 0.45
C GLU A 415 -2.90 20.84 1.20
N LYS A 416 -2.46 20.77 2.45
CA LYS A 416 -2.54 19.58 3.31
C LYS A 416 -2.02 18.32 2.61
N ASN A 417 -0.92 18.46 1.87
CA ASN A 417 -0.37 17.41 1.01
C ASN A 417 0.97 16.83 1.48
N PHE A 418 1.46 17.25 2.67
CA PHE A 418 2.72 16.78 3.24
C PHE A 418 2.57 16.37 4.70
N ARG A 419 3.14 15.24 5.09
CA ARG A 419 3.20 14.73 6.46
C ARG A 419 4.56 14.15 6.79
N ILE A 420 4.92 14.17 8.08
CA ILE A 420 6.10 13.51 8.63
C ILE A 420 5.63 12.33 9.47
N PHE A 421 6.34 11.22 9.35
CA PHE A 421 6.06 9.96 10.05
C PHE A 421 7.30 9.54 10.85
N GLY A 422 7.10 8.98 12.03
CA GLY A 422 8.20 8.48 12.85
C GLY A 422 7.73 7.68 14.06
N PRO A 423 8.57 6.75 14.57
CA PRO A 423 8.24 5.94 15.74
C PRO A 423 8.60 6.65 17.05
N ASP A 424 8.00 7.84 17.30
CA ASP A 424 8.28 8.70 18.48
C ASP A 424 9.72 9.25 18.52
N GLU A 425 10.32 9.41 17.34
CA GLU A 425 11.75 9.75 17.21
C GLU A 425 12.02 11.13 16.58
N THR A 426 10.99 11.91 16.24
CA THR A 426 11.17 13.21 15.56
C THR A 426 12.11 14.14 16.35
N ALA A 427 11.90 14.29 17.66
CA ALA A 427 12.76 15.11 18.52
C ALA A 427 14.16 14.49 18.70
N SER A 428 14.23 13.18 18.87
CA SER A 428 15.51 12.47 19.02
C SER A 428 16.36 12.53 17.75
N ASN A 429 15.73 12.56 16.58
CA ASN A 429 16.38 12.73 15.27
C ASN A 429 16.75 14.19 14.97
N ARG A 430 16.62 15.10 15.96
CA ARG A 430 16.91 16.54 15.86
C ARG A 430 16.00 17.31 14.89
N LEU A 431 14.82 16.78 14.60
CA LEU A 431 13.84 17.41 13.72
C LEU A 431 12.85 18.30 14.49
N SER A 432 13.10 18.65 15.76
CA SER A 432 12.15 19.34 16.65
C SER A 432 11.64 20.68 16.11
N ALA A 433 12.37 21.33 15.20
CA ALA A 433 11.92 22.59 14.57
C ALA A 433 10.55 22.45 13.89
N VAL A 434 10.15 21.25 13.44
CA VAL A 434 8.83 21.02 12.81
C VAL A 434 7.67 21.29 13.78
N PHE A 435 7.91 21.21 15.09
CA PHE A 435 6.92 21.50 16.12
C PHE A 435 6.66 23.00 16.31
N ASP A 436 7.47 23.88 15.72
CA ASP A 436 7.20 25.33 15.71
C ASP A 436 6.00 25.69 14.83
N VAL A 437 5.62 24.80 13.88
CA VAL A 437 4.56 25.07 12.87
C VAL A 437 3.46 24.02 12.83
N SER A 438 3.66 22.85 13.44
CA SER A 438 2.65 21.79 13.49
C SER A 438 2.90 20.88 14.68
N ASP A 439 1.89 20.13 15.09
CA ASP A 439 1.91 19.20 16.20
C ASP A 439 1.83 17.76 15.74
N ARG A 440 1.98 16.82 16.69
CA ARG A 440 1.64 15.42 16.53
C ARG A 440 0.13 15.24 16.40
N VAL A 441 -0.31 14.35 15.53
CA VAL A 441 -1.73 13.99 15.43
C VAL A 441 -2.17 13.29 16.70
N TRP A 442 -3.18 13.87 17.38
CA TRP A 442 -3.76 13.26 18.56
C TRP A 442 -5.28 13.52 18.62
N ILE A 443 -6.05 12.43 18.59
CA ILE A 443 -7.53 12.50 18.61
C ILE A 443 -8.02 11.83 19.89
N ALA A 444 -7.76 12.47 21.01
CA ALA A 444 -8.22 12.09 22.34
C ALA A 444 -8.06 13.27 23.29
N GLU A 445 -8.50 13.07 24.53
CA GLU A 445 -8.29 14.02 25.61
C GLU A 445 -6.79 14.26 25.82
N THR A 446 -6.40 15.52 26.00
CA THR A 446 -5.03 15.95 26.33
C THR A 446 -4.96 16.37 27.78
N ARG A 447 -3.75 16.34 28.36
CA ARG A 447 -3.42 16.78 29.72
C ARG A 447 -2.54 18.01 29.67
N ASP A 448 -2.53 18.78 30.75
CA ASP A 448 -1.67 19.98 30.86
C ASP A 448 -0.15 19.69 30.75
N THR A 449 0.23 18.44 30.88
CA THR A 449 1.61 17.97 30.76
C THR A 449 1.98 17.50 29.36
N ASP A 450 1.03 17.46 28.43
CA ASP A 450 1.26 16.99 27.08
C ASP A 450 1.78 18.14 26.20
N ASP A 451 2.81 17.85 25.40
CA ASP A 451 3.43 18.81 24.50
C ASP A 451 3.18 18.46 23.04
N HIS A 452 2.89 19.47 22.24
CA HIS A 452 2.78 19.35 20.77
C HIS A 452 1.80 18.28 20.31
N LEU A 453 0.59 18.26 20.88
CA LEU A 453 -0.51 17.40 20.49
C LEU A 453 -1.66 18.22 19.89
N SER A 454 -2.14 17.82 18.71
CA SER A 454 -3.28 18.47 18.05
C SER A 454 -4.03 17.48 17.17
N SER A 455 -5.35 17.64 17.10
CA SER A 455 -6.19 16.88 16.19
C SER A 455 -5.92 17.19 14.70
N ASP A 456 -5.33 18.36 14.41
CA ASP A 456 -4.96 18.79 13.04
C ASP A 456 -3.45 18.79 12.79
N GLY A 457 -2.68 18.06 13.60
CA GLY A 457 -1.25 17.90 13.45
C GLY A 457 -0.85 17.27 12.11
N ARG A 458 0.41 17.54 11.70
CA ARG A 458 0.99 16.99 10.45
C ARG A 458 2.07 15.94 10.70
N ILE A 459 2.41 15.72 11.96
CA ILE A 459 3.40 14.72 12.39
C ILE A 459 2.62 13.51 12.94
N LEU A 460 2.83 12.32 12.35
CA LEU A 460 2.24 11.08 12.83
C LEU A 460 3.31 10.28 13.54
N GLU A 461 3.19 10.22 14.86
CA GLU A 461 4.09 9.41 15.69
C GLU A 461 3.34 8.28 16.38
N VAL A 462 3.88 7.08 16.20
CA VAL A 462 3.47 5.87 16.91
C VAL A 462 4.66 4.93 17.01
N LEU A 463 4.87 4.32 18.16
CA LEU A 463 6.01 3.41 18.38
C LEU A 463 5.77 2.07 17.63
N SER A 464 5.71 2.19 16.31
CA SER A 464 5.54 1.09 15.35
C SER A 464 5.96 1.55 13.96
N GLU A 465 7.12 1.14 13.53
CA GLU A 465 7.67 1.42 12.18
C GLU A 465 6.75 0.86 11.09
N ASN A 466 6.11 -0.29 11.35
CA ASN A 466 5.15 -0.88 10.42
C ASN A 466 3.96 0.05 10.14
N LEU A 467 3.41 0.70 11.18
CA LEU A 467 2.30 1.65 10.97
C LEU A 467 2.79 2.90 10.25
N CYS A 468 3.93 3.46 10.65
CA CYS A 468 4.52 4.63 9.99
C CYS A 468 4.76 4.38 8.51
N GLN A 469 5.38 3.25 8.17
CA GLN A 469 5.63 2.82 6.79
C GLN A 469 4.34 2.68 5.99
N GLY A 470 3.39 1.91 6.48
CA GLY A 470 2.17 1.61 5.74
C GLY A 470 1.27 2.83 5.57
N TRP A 471 1.18 3.72 6.57
CA TRP A 471 0.50 5.00 6.43
C TRP A 471 1.14 5.87 5.36
N LEU A 472 2.48 5.97 5.36
CA LEU A 472 3.19 6.74 4.34
C LEU A 472 2.96 6.16 2.95
N GLU A 473 3.07 4.84 2.76
CA GLU A 473 2.82 4.20 1.47
C GLU A 473 1.42 4.50 0.93
N GLY A 474 0.36 4.29 1.72
CA GLY A 474 -1.01 4.59 1.33
C GLY A 474 -1.21 6.07 1.00
N TYR A 475 -0.55 6.96 1.73
CA TYR A 475 -0.58 8.41 1.54
C TYR A 475 0.06 8.84 0.22
N LEU A 476 1.25 8.30 -0.09
CA LEU A 476 1.97 8.55 -1.35
C LEU A 476 1.19 8.00 -2.55
N LEU A 477 0.68 6.77 -2.45
CA LEU A 477 -0.04 6.09 -3.52
C LEU A 477 -1.37 6.76 -3.88
N THR A 478 -1.88 7.66 -3.03
CA THR A 478 -3.05 8.50 -3.29
C THR A 478 -2.72 9.96 -3.62
N GLY A 479 -1.46 10.25 -3.98
CA GLY A 479 -1.04 11.52 -4.56
C GLY A 479 -0.52 12.56 -3.57
N ARG A 480 -0.13 12.16 -2.37
CA ARG A 480 0.42 13.01 -1.31
C ARG A 480 1.95 12.90 -1.25
N HIS A 481 2.57 13.66 -0.32
CA HIS A 481 4.01 13.66 -0.07
C HIS A 481 4.30 13.37 1.39
N GLY A 482 5.45 12.76 1.69
CA GLY A 482 5.80 12.49 3.06
C GLY A 482 7.27 12.15 3.28
N PHE A 483 7.62 12.08 4.56
CA PHE A 483 8.97 11.86 5.03
C PHE A 483 8.94 10.96 6.27
N PHE A 484 9.82 9.98 6.35
CA PHE A 484 9.88 9.03 7.46
C PHE A 484 11.27 9.06 8.10
N SER A 485 11.35 9.42 9.38
CA SER A 485 12.59 9.37 10.15
C SER A 485 12.59 8.24 11.16
N CYS A 486 13.68 7.46 11.21
CA CYS A 486 13.85 6.31 12.09
C CYS A 486 15.32 6.09 12.41
N TYR A 487 15.62 5.34 13.48
CA TYR A 487 16.98 4.85 13.71
C TYR A 487 17.33 3.75 12.71
N GLU A 488 18.58 3.76 12.24
CA GLU A 488 19.07 2.79 11.26
C GLU A 488 18.84 1.34 11.71
N ALA A 489 19.12 1.03 12.98
CA ALA A 489 19.01 -0.32 13.51
C ALA A 489 17.57 -0.86 13.52
N PHE A 490 16.54 -0.01 13.59
CA PHE A 490 15.14 -0.44 13.73
C PHE A 490 14.38 -0.43 12.41
N ILE A 491 14.90 0.18 11.36
CA ILE A 491 14.23 0.18 10.06
C ILE A 491 14.05 -1.23 9.49
N HIS A 492 14.82 -2.22 9.93
CA HIS A 492 14.64 -3.62 9.58
C HIS A 492 13.23 -4.17 9.89
N ILE A 493 12.51 -3.57 10.83
CA ILE A 493 11.13 -3.93 11.13
C ILE A 493 10.23 -3.82 9.88
N VAL A 494 10.59 -2.99 8.90
CA VAL A 494 9.82 -2.77 7.67
C VAL A 494 10.43 -3.39 6.41
N ASP A 495 11.43 -4.25 6.51
CA ASP A 495 12.12 -4.88 5.37
C ASP A 495 11.15 -5.45 4.33
N ALA A 496 10.16 -6.22 4.77
CA ALA A 496 9.18 -6.83 3.88
C ALA A 496 8.24 -5.78 3.25
N MET A 497 7.81 -4.77 4.01
CA MET A 497 6.97 -3.69 3.50
C MET A 497 7.73 -2.84 2.47
N PHE A 498 8.97 -2.47 2.77
CA PHE A 498 9.86 -1.81 1.80
C PHE A 498 9.96 -2.62 0.51
N ASN A 499 10.21 -3.93 0.63
CA ASN A 499 10.34 -4.83 -0.52
C ASN A 499 9.06 -4.88 -1.36
N GLN A 500 7.89 -4.92 -0.73
CA GLN A 500 6.59 -4.86 -1.39
C GLN A 500 6.42 -3.54 -2.16
N HIS A 501 6.71 -2.40 -1.54
CA HIS A 501 6.59 -1.09 -2.16
C HIS A 501 7.57 -0.92 -3.34
N ALA A 502 8.82 -1.37 -3.18
CA ALA A 502 9.81 -1.34 -4.26
C ALA A 502 9.37 -2.20 -5.46
N LYS A 503 8.80 -3.38 -5.24
CA LYS A 503 8.19 -4.21 -6.30
C LYS A 503 7.03 -3.50 -6.99
N TRP A 504 6.14 -2.86 -6.22
CA TRP A 504 5.06 -2.05 -6.76
C TRP A 504 5.58 -0.97 -7.71
N LEU A 505 6.52 -0.15 -7.25
CA LEU A 505 7.10 0.93 -8.05
C LEU A 505 7.81 0.41 -9.31
N GLN A 506 8.56 -0.69 -9.20
CA GLN A 506 9.29 -1.29 -10.31
C GLN A 506 8.37 -1.74 -11.45
N VAL A 507 7.16 -2.19 -11.12
CA VAL A 507 6.15 -2.57 -12.11
C VAL A 507 5.37 -1.33 -12.58
N ALA A 508 4.88 -0.51 -11.64
CA ALA A 508 4.03 0.64 -11.92
C ALA A 508 4.67 1.64 -12.90
N GLN A 509 5.98 1.89 -12.79
CA GLN A 509 6.69 2.83 -13.66
C GLN A 509 6.81 2.35 -15.12
N LYS A 510 6.57 1.06 -15.40
CA LYS A 510 6.55 0.49 -16.75
C LYS A 510 5.17 0.55 -17.41
N LEU A 511 4.14 0.96 -16.66
CA LEU A 511 2.77 1.02 -17.11
C LEU A 511 2.42 2.45 -17.50
N GLU A 512 2.26 2.72 -18.80
CA GLU A 512 2.03 4.06 -19.34
C GLU A 512 0.80 4.78 -18.74
N TRP A 513 -0.22 4.01 -18.36
CA TRP A 513 -1.44 4.55 -17.79
C TRP A 513 -1.32 4.93 -16.31
N ARG A 514 -0.37 4.34 -15.57
CA ARG A 514 -0.10 4.74 -14.19
C ARG A 514 0.72 6.01 -14.14
N LYS A 515 0.23 6.99 -13.37
CA LYS A 515 0.93 8.26 -13.21
C LYS A 515 1.91 8.20 -12.05
N PRO A 516 3.08 8.86 -12.16
CA PRO A 516 4.10 8.84 -11.14
C PRO A 516 3.58 9.37 -9.80
N VAL A 517 3.92 8.69 -8.71
CA VAL A 517 3.65 9.09 -7.33
C VAL A 517 4.90 9.68 -6.69
N SER A 518 4.73 10.40 -5.58
CA SER A 518 5.84 10.93 -4.80
C SER A 518 6.71 9.82 -4.24
N SER A 519 8.00 10.05 -4.13
CA SER A 519 8.94 9.07 -3.60
C SER A 519 8.75 8.87 -2.09
N LEU A 520 9.03 7.66 -1.65
CA LEU A 520 9.13 7.33 -0.24
C LEU A 520 10.53 7.71 0.24
N ASN A 521 10.62 8.56 1.27
CA ASN A 521 11.87 9.13 1.73
C ASN A 521 12.13 8.71 3.17
N TYR A 522 13.20 7.94 3.41
CA TYR A 522 13.73 7.61 4.74
C TYR A 522 14.86 8.54 5.13
N LEU A 523 14.87 8.95 6.40
CA LEU A 523 16.01 9.49 7.09
C LEU A 523 16.40 8.53 8.20
N LEU A 524 17.52 7.86 8.06
CA LEU A 524 18.05 6.92 9.03
C LEU A 524 19.15 7.60 9.83
N THR A 525 18.95 7.66 11.16
CA THR A 525 19.89 8.27 12.09
C THR A 525 20.41 7.25 13.09
N SER A 526 21.24 7.68 14.05
CA SER A 526 21.90 6.76 15.00
C SER A 526 22.59 5.61 14.26
N HIS A 527 23.27 5.95 13.18
CA HIS A 527 23.86 5.00 12.25
C HIS A 527 25.05 4.23 12.86
N VAL A 528 25.41 3.12 12.25
CA VAL A 528 26.39 2.15 12.77
C VAL A 528 27.80 2.71 12.97
N TRP A 529 28.20 3.74 12.22
CA TRP A 529 29.55 4.30 12.30
C TRP A 529 29.84 5.06 13.59
N ARG A 530 28.79 5.49 14.30
CA ARG A 530 28.90 6.21 15.55
C ARG A 530 28.02 5.57 16.61
N GLN A 531 28.65 4.91 17.56
CA GLN A 531 27.95 4.38 18.72
C GLN A 531 27.54 5.53 19.65
N ASP A 532 26.27 5.90 19.57
CA ASP A 532 25.65 6.87 20.46
C ASP A 532 25.47 6.27 21.89
N HIS A 533 24.60 6.81 22.69
CA HIS A 533 24.42 6.46 24.10
C HIS A 533 23.83 5.05 24.35
N ASN A 534 23.18 4.41 23.37
CA ASN A 534 22.46 3.13 23.57
C ASN A 534 23.32 1.87 23.31
N GLY A 535 24.52 2.02 22.78
CA GLY A 535 25.44 0.91 22.51
C GLY A 535 25.00 0.00 21.37
N PHE A 536 25.57 -1.20 21.32
CA PHE A 536 25.43 -2.14 20.18
C PHE A 536 24.00 -2.57 19.89
N SER A 537 23.09 -2.53 20.86
CA SER A 537 21.68 -2.89 20.66
C SER A 537 20.94 -1.96 19.69
N HIS A 538 21.52 -0.80 19.38
CA HIS A 538 20.98 0.21 18.47
C HIS A 538 21.90 0.42 17.25
N GLN A 539 22.68 -0.58 16.87
CA GLN A 539 23.67 -0.53 15.80
C GLN A 539 23.45 -1.69 14.83
N ASP A 540 22.87 -1.46 13.65
CA ASP A 540 22.72 -2.46 12.60
C ASP A 540 22.61 -1.77 11.23
N PRO A 541 23.56 -1.97 10.29
CA PRO A 541 23.53 -1.39 8.95
C PRO A 541 22.82 -2.27 7.91
N GLY A 542 22.30 -3.43 8.28
CA GLY A 542 21.85 -4.46 7.35
C GLY A 542 20.71 -4.05 6.43
N PHE A 543 19.92 -3.04 6.78
CA PHE A 543 18.91 -2.47 5.88
C PHE A 543 19.54 -1.88 4.62
N VAL A 544 20.70 -1.25 4.72
CA VAL A 544 21.43 -0.71 3.55
C VAL A 544 21.83 -1.84 2.61
N ASP A 545 22.29 -2.97 3.13
CA ASP A 545 22.59 -4.16 2.32
C ASP A 545 21.34 -4.68 1.60
N LEU A 546 20.20 -4.72 2.28
CA LEU A 546 18.92 -5.13 1.69
C LEU A 546 18.52 -4.22 0.52
N VAL A 547 18.56 -2.90 0.72
CA VAL A 547 18.09 -1.95 -0.28
C VAL A 547 19.05 -1.79 -1.46
N ALA A 548 20.35 -1.93 -1.24
CA ALA A 548 21.38 -1.87 -2.28
C ALA A 548 21.24 -2.99 -3.34
N ASN A 549 20.57 -4.09 -3.01
CA ASN A 549 20.28 -5.17 -3.94
C ASN A 549 19.08 -4.90 -4.87
N LYS A 550 18.41 -3.76 -4.75
CA LYS A 550 17.29 -3.37 -5.62
C LYS A 550 17.77 -2.59 -6.83
N SER A 551 16.90 -2.50 -7.86
CA SER A 551 17.20 -1.69 -9.04
C SER A 551 17.42 -0.23 -8.67
N ALA A 552 18.52 0.35 -9.16
CA ALA A 552 18.80 1.77 -9.02
C ALA A 552 17.75 2.68 -9.68
N ASP A 553 16.87 2.16 -10.54
CA ASP A 553 15.75 2.90 -11.09
C ASP A 553 14.66 3.17 -10.04
N VAL A 554 14.61 2.34 -9.00
CA VAL A 554 13.61 2.45 -7.92
C VAL A 554 14.24 2.90 -6.63
N VAL A 555 15.40 2.39 -6.23
CA VAL A 555 16.02 2.65 -4.93
C VAL A 555 17.29 3.47 -5.07
N ARG A 556 17.44 4.46 -4.23
CA ARG A 556 18.63 5.31 -4.09
C ARG A 556 19.06 5.35 -2.63
N VAL A 557 20.37 5.25 -2.40
CA VAL A 557 20.97 5.40 -1.07
C VAL A 557 21.91 6.60 -1.09
N TYR A 558 21.84 7.42 -0.04
CA TYR A 558 22.60 8.64 0.09
C TYR A 558 23.32 8.65 1.43
N PHE A 559 24.60 9.00 1.43
CA PHE A 559 25.45 9.12 2.59
C PHE A 559 26.07 10.52 2.65
N PRO A 560 25.29 11.56 2.94
CA PRO A 560 25.79 12.92 2.98
C PRO A 560 26.86 13.09 4.07
N PRO A 561 28.06 13.65 3.74
CA PRO A 561 29.15 13.81 4.69
C PRO A 561 28.99 15.00 5.63
N ASP A 562 28.09 15.95 5.35
CA ASP A 562 27.88 17.17 6.14
C ASP A 562 26.47 17.74 5.99
N ALA A 563 26.18 18.86 6.66
CA ALA A 563 24.86 19.48 6.69
C ALA A 563 24.43 20.04 5.33
N ASN A 564 25.33 20.67 4.57
CA ASN A 564 24.99 21.27 3.27
C ASN A 564 24.67 20.20 2.23
N THR A 565 25.37 19.10 2.22
CA THR A 565 25.06 17.93 1.38
C THR A 565 23.76 17.26 1.81
N LEU A 566 23.50 17.07 3.12
CA LEU A 566 22.24 16.53 3.62
C LEU A 566 21.06 17.42 3.24
N LEU A 567 21.21 18.74 3.32
CA LEU A 567 20.18 19.69 2.96
C LEU A 567 19.82 19.58 1.47
N TRP A 568 20.82 19.51 0.58
CA TRP A 568 20.58 19.29 -0.84
C TRP A 568 19.92 17.93 -1.13
N VAL A 569 20.40 16.86 -0.51
CA VAL A 569 19.84 15.51 -0.66
C VAL A 569 18.39 15.47 -0.19
N GLY A 570 18.06 16.09 0.94
CA GLY A 570 16.69 16.17 1.45
C GLY A 570 15.74 16.88 0.47
N ASP A 571 16.14 18.05 -0.04
CA ASP A 571 15.38 18.79 -1.05
C ASP A 571 15.22 17.98 -2.35
N HIS A 572 16.30 17.38 -2.82
CA HIS A 572 16.28 16.53 -4.02
C HIS A 572 15.30 15.35 -3.85
N CYS A 573 15.39 14.62 -2.74
CA CYS A 573 14.55 13.45 -2.48
C CYS A 573 13.06 13.81 -2.46
N LEU A 574 12.68 14.94 -1.86
CA LEU A 574 11.30 15.42 -1.83
C LEU A 574 10.75 15.76 -3.23
N LYS A 575 11.60 16.05 -4.20
CA LYS A 575 11.25 16.38 -5.60
C LYS A 575 11.28 15.18 -6.54
N THR A 576 11.69 14.01 -6.09
CA THR A 576 11.75 12.78 -6.91
C THR A 576 10.41 12.05 -6.96
N TRP A 577 10.27 11.18 -7.98
CA TRP A 577 9.06 10.41 -8.25
C TRP A 577 9.37 8.94 -8.43
N ASN A 578 8.42 8.06 -8.01
CA ASN A 578 8.50 6.61 -8.16
C ASN A 578 9.80 6.00 -7.61
N ARG A 579 10.32 6.56 -6.52
CA ARG A 579 11.56 6.09 -5.90
C ARG A 579 11.35 5.77 -4.41
N VAL A 580 12.27 5.01 -3.90
CA VAL A 580 12.54 4.90 -2.48
C VAL A 580 13.92 5.48 -2.25
N ASN A 581 13.99 6.57 -1.51
CA ASN A 581 15.21 7.26 -1.15
C ASN A 581 15.58 6.91 0.29
N VAL A 582 16.79 6.42 0.51
CA VAL A 582 17.32 6.08 1.83
C VAL A 582 18.48 7.02 2.13
N ILE A 583 18.31 7.88 3.13
CA ILE A 583 19.31 8.86 3.57
C ILE A 583 19.85 8.39 4.91
N VAL A 584 21.14 8.15 5.02
CA VAL A 584 21.82 7.81 6.27
C VAL A 584 22.64 9.01 6.70
N ALA A 585 22.31 9.62 7.86
CA ALA A 585 22.95 10.86 8.31
C ALA A 585 23.09 10.95 9.82
N GLY A 586 24.15 11.63 10.26
CA GLY A 586 24.43 11.91 11.67
C GLY A 586 23.49 12.95 12.28
N LYS A 587 23.19 12.78 13.57
CA LYS A 587 22.39 13.71 14.37
C LYS A 587 23.18 14.43 15.46
N GLN A 588 24.45 14.12 15.59
CA GLN A 588 25.34 14.76 16.54
C GLN A 588 26.13 15.91 15.88
N PRO A 589 26.76 16.83 16.65
CA PRO A 589 27.67 17.81 16.09
C PRO A 589 28.84 17.15 15.38
N GLU A 590 29.10 17.55 14.14
CA GLU A 590 30.14 17.00 13.28
C GLU A 590 30.78 18.09 12.42
N LEU A 591 32.05 17.86 12.05
CA LEU A 591 32.82 18.78 11.22
C LEU A 591 32.15 18.95 9.85
N GLN A 592 32.17 20.18 9.33
CA GLN A 592 31.58 20.56 8.07
C GLN A 592 32.66 20.75 7.01
N TRP A 593 32.40 20.24 5.78
CA TRP A 593 33.44 20.15 4.78
C TRP A 593 33.21 21.06 3.56
N LEU A 594 31.97 21.17 3.07
CA LEU A 594 31.67 21.85 1.81
C LEU A 594 30.81 23.09 2.03
N ALA A 595 31.22 24.21 1.41
CA ALA A 595 30.32 25.35 1.25
C ALA A 595 29.11 24.94 0.38
N MET A 596 27.99 25.63 0.51
CA MET A 596 26.73 25.22 -0.15
C MET A 596 26.85 25.03 -1.66
N GLU A 597 27.59 25.92 -2.37
CA GLU A 597 27.76 25.80 -3.81
C GLU A 597 28.63 24.59 -4.20
N ASP A 598 29.61 24.23 -3.37
CA ASP A 598 30.43 23.04 -3.56
C ASP A 598 29.61 21.78 -3.27
N ALA A 599 28.79 21.80 -2.24
CA ALA A 599 27.87 20.72 -1.89
C ALA A 599 26.86 20.46 -3.02
N ILE A 600 26.28 21.50 -3.63
CA ILE A 600 25.38 21.37 -4.77
C ILE A 600 26.10 20.66 -5.93
N ARG A 601 27.30 21.17 -6.33
CA ARG A 601 28.06 20.55 -7.44
C ARG A 601 28.45 19.11 -7.16
N HIS A 602 28.86 18.83 -5.92
CA HIS A 602 29.20 17.49 -5.48
C HIS A 602 28.03 16.53 -5.57
N CYS A 603 26.87 16.89 -5.03
CA CYS A 603 25.67 16.08 -5.04
C CYS A 603 25.07 15.89 -6.46
N GLU A 604 25.13 16.90 -7.32
CA GLU A 604 24.72 16.79 -8.72
C GLU A 604 25.58 15.79 -9.52
N ALA A 605 26.88 15.74 -9.21
CA ALA A 605 27.80 14.77 -9.80
C ALA A 605 27.64 13.36 -9.22
N GLY A 606 27.16 13.24 -7.97
CA GLY A 606 27.00 11.99 -7.23
C GLY A 606 28.27 11.46 -6.60
N LEU A 607 29.44 11.92 -7.04
CA LEU A 607 30.75 11.71 -6.43
C LEU A 607 31.68 12.87 -6.81
N GLY A 608 32.71 13.13 -6.01
CA GLY A 608 33.65 14.20 -6.33
C GLY A 608 35.06 13.91 -5.79
N ILE A 609 36.07 14.38 -6.54
CA ILE A 609 37.43 14.45 -6.05
C ILE A 609 37.54 15.70 -5.16
N TRP A 610 38.05 15.52 -3.92
CA TRP A 610 38.31 16.61 -3.01
C TRP A 610 39.78 17.01 -3.09
N ASP A 611 40.12 17.87 -4.08
CA ASP A 611 41.52 18.29 -4.35
C ASP A 611 42.18 18.90 -3.13
N TRP A 612 41.43 19.68 -2.31
CA TRP A 612 41.92 20.30 -1.08
C TRP A 612 42.34 19.27 -0.02
N ALA A 613 41.78 18.05 -0.08
CA ALA A 613 42.10 16.94 0.83
C ALA A 613 43.23 16.05 0.30
N GLY A 614 43.48 16.03 -0.99
CA GLY A 614 44.50 15.22 -1.65
C GLY A 614 45.94 15.82 -1.56
N THR A 615 46.91 15.08 -2.12
CA THR A 615 48.33 15.53 -2.24
C THR A 615 48.87 15.28 -3.64
N GLU A 616 48.04 15.01 -4.63
CA GLU A 616 48.46 14.54 -5.96
C GLU A 616 48.99 15.64 -6.89
N ASP A 617 48.75 16.91 -6.61
CA ASP A 617 49.16 18.06 -7.42
C ASP A 617 48.84 17.93 -8.94
N GLY A 618 47.69 17.30 -9.25
CA GLY A 618 47.25 17.06 -10.63
C GLY A 618 47.98 15.90 -11.34
N LEU A 619 48.84 15.17 -10.65
CA LEU A 619 49.53 13.97 -11.18
C LEU A 619 48.71 12.71 -10.85
N GLU A 620 49.03 11.60 -11.48
CA GLU A 620 48.41 10.31 -11.19
C GLU A 620 48.68 9.90 -9.73
N PRO A 621 47.64 9.56 -8.94
CA PRO A 621 47.82 9.21 -7.55
C PRO A 621 48.47 7.85 -7.36
N ASP A 622 49.24 7.72 -6.29
CA ASP A 622 49.77 6.44 -5.83
C ASP A 622 48.69 5.71 -4.97
N ILE A 623 47.82 6.47 -4.30
CA ILE A 623 46.76 5.95 -3.44
C ILE A 623 45.46 6.69 -3.73
N LEU A 624 44.34 5.95 -3.87
CA LEU A 624 42.98 6.45 -3.89
C LEU A 624 42.31 6.15 -2.55
N MET A 625 41.85 7.19 -1.84
CA MET A 625 41.10 7.07 -0.61
C MET A 625 39.64 7.45 -0.89
N ALA A 626 38.73 6.47 -0.86
CA ALA A 626 37.30 6.69 -1.12
C ALA A 626 36.51 6.61 0.19
N CYS A 627 35.53 7.49 0.35
CA CYS A 627 34.66 7.55 1.53
C CYS A 627 33.23 7.98 1.16
N ALA A 628 32.28 7.66 2.05
CA ALA A 628 30.87 8.09 1.97
C ALA A 628 30.33 8.25 3.39
N GLY A 629 29.47 9.23 3.60
CA GLY A 629 28.88 9.53 4.92
C GLY A 629 29.79 10.38 5.81
N ASP A 630 29.27 10.77 6.96
CA ASP A 630 29.90 11.70 7.89
C ASP A 630 31.17 11.15 8.57
N VAL A 631 31.02 10.13 9.42
CA VAL A 631 32.14 9.54 10.15
C VAL A 631 33.19 8.91 9.24
N PRO A 632 32.84 8.09 8.23
CA PRO A 632 33.86 7.55 7.31
C PRO A 632 34.63 8.63 6.56
N THR A 633 34.01 9.76 6.23
CA THR A 633 34.69 10.89 5.60
C THR A 633 35.70 11.53 6.57
N MET A 634 35.27 11.80 7.80
CA MET A 634 36.16 12.35 8.83
C MET A 634 37.36 11.43 9.06
N GLU A 635 37.16 10.14 9.24
CA GLU A 635 38.24 9.18 9.48
C GLU A 635 39.18 9.04 8.26
N THR A 636 38.62 9.13 7.05
CA THR A 636 39.46 9.12 5.82
C THR A 636 40.35 10.35 5.75
N LEU A 637 39.81 11.54 6.05
CA LEU A 637 40.61 12.79 6.09
C LEU A 637 41.67 12.76 7.15
N ALA A 638 41.37 12.25 8.35
CA ALA A 638 42.37 12.04 9.41
C ALA A 638 43.47 11.06 8.97
N ALA A 639 43.10 9.95 8.28
CA ALA A 639 44.08 9.00 7.74
C ALA A 639 44.98 9.65 6.70
N VAL A 640 44.43 10.47 5.81
CA VAL A 640 45.22 11.22 4.80
C VAL A 640 46.22 12.17 5.48
N ASP A 641 45.80 12.88 6.55
CA ASP A 641 46.71 13.76 7.25
C ASP A 641 47.88 13.00 7.93
N LEU A 642 47.60 11.85 8.53
CA LEU A 642 48.63 10.97 9.10
C LEU A 642 49.58 10.42 8.03
N LEU A 643 49.06 10.07 6.85
CA LEU A 643 49.89 9.64 5.73
C LEU A 643 50.76 10.74 5.17
N ARG A 644 50.28 11.99 5.09
CA ARG A 644 51.08 13.16 4.71
C ARG A 644 52.28 13.36 5.64
N GLN A 645 52.05 13.19 6.92
CA GLN A 645 53.10 13.35 7.92
C GLN A 645 54.13 12.21 7.88
N SER A 646 53.70 11.00 7.72
CA SER A 646 54.55 9.78 7.77
C SER A 646 55.19 9.41 6.44
N LEU A 647 54.51 9.68 5.33
CA LEU A 647 54.92 9.29 3.96
C LEU A 647 54.69 10.46 2.98
N PRO A 648 55.39 11.59 3.13
CA PRO A 648 55.14 12.83 2.40
C PRO A 648 55.37 12.76 0.90
N HIS A 649 55.97 11.66 0.38
CA HIS A 649 56.21 11.44 -1.03
C HIS A 649 54.99 10.81 -1.75
N LEU A 650 53.99 10.30 -1.00
CA LEU A 650 52.83 9.69 -1.58
C LEU A 650 51.88 10.74 -2.14
N ARG A 651 51.41 10.49 -3.35
CA ARG A 651 50.33 11.24 -3.97
C ARG A 651 49.00 10.54 -3.68
N ILE A 652 48.18 11.25 -2.89
CA ILE A 652 46.91 10.70 -2.42
C ILE A 652 45.77 11.49 -3.04
N ARG A 653 44.83 10.80 -3.65
CA ARG A 653 43.56 11.35 -4.12
C ARG A 653 42.46 10.96 -3.15
N VAL A 654 41.67 11.94 -2.73
CA VAL A 654 40.48 11.71 -1.91
C VAL A 654 39.22 11.83 -2.78
N VAL A 655 38.37 10.83 -2.72
CA VAL A 655 37.09 10.78 -3.43
C VAL A 655 35.97 10.60 -2.40
N ASN A 656 35.01 11.51 -2.36
CA ASN A 656 33.80 11.34 -1.60
C ASN A 656 32.65 10.96 -2.55
N VAL A 657 31.80 9.99 -2.12
CA VAL A 657 30.73 9.38 -2.93
C VAL A 657 29.36 9.74 -2.34
#